data_9c2901044604e49e4730ae5754b8057d
#
_entry.id   9c2901044604e49e4730ae5754b8057d
#
_cell.length_a   1.000
_cell.length_b   1.000
_cell.length_c   1.000
_cell.angle_alpha   90.00
_cell.angle_beta   90.00
_cell.angle_gamma   90.00
#
_symmetry.space_group_name_H-M   'P 1'
#
loop_
_entity.id
_entity.type
_entity.pdbx_description
1 polymer ?
#
loop_
_entity_poly.entity_id
_entity_poly.type
_entity_poly.pdbx_seq_one_letter_code
_entity_poly.pdbx_strand_id
1 'polypeptide(L)'
;MRKITLFIASLFIAIGAMAQGSTYRATSTKITATELNEKTEETYIAIECLSRTLNGYFTGNGTNANFTNDAVFIWEPKGDGTFYIKNLSGQYMQNSNPKTWGTIDAAAYFTAINATTAGSGNANFNGDSDTSNYIESGTDANLVRFLKGGNDATTWMNLGANAYNSGKGGWTIFYIYAVEEVPAIDITYKYIFNGETKKTEVVSAAIGEEYPEGSTVLPFGVTATKPTGTVQGDETEINIEVTVNLPFEYYNSYSEVTQWYYVNVRDDGPTYMYYDSSIEYIKATATEVPSNAKDAYSWAFIGNPFDGFKIVNLLAGSTMVLSSPVAPTANQDASQIVRMVTEEGAAGNTDWDFVTPTHDNAAANGFYIQHPTAPAYALNRQDYNGAKTVCYWNGRDTGSVFQVVARPSVQGELEALIETAETELAKISALVGEGYGYYTQSVADALADAIAVAKAVTVADDSDVETLRAAINADRRGNIPAAGALIAFQSASTKGYCAGKYVKTVPVVTNYSGGGYSADRDHTQLVFDTFEPATTPSAVFQVIAGDNEGEFKLKNMHTQEYVVSFVKSAQHMGTEANAVAITLKPISEGQIAVFGANNEKPMHAQEAHNVIVTWDAEKDNASVWNIVDVEEFAHELTVSEVGYATLQLGFDAIIPAGVECFKVVSSESDWVNLEKVESVLPAGEAVIVKATQGTYNFKYTTGGTKSDDNKLVGTLYDKYITDVAAYVLSAPDTDEDGVAEVGLYKAKFTSFVDTSGTGQTVGVANTFLNNANKVYLPASALANADGIASYSFNFDWEGTTGIEGVEAEGAQNSEIYDITGRKVKAITAPGIYIVNGKKVVK
;
A
#
# COMPACT_ATOMS: atom_id res chain seq x y z
N MET A 1 -0.31 28.31 63.47
CA MET A 1 0.68 27.94 64.52
C MET A 1 0.82 26.44 64.58
N ARG A 2 2.00 25.99 64.42
CA ARG A 2 2.54 24.59 64.47
C ARG A 2 2.67 23.99 63.11
N LYS A 3 3.83 23.59 62.59
CA LYS A 3 5.18 23.60 63.19
C LYS A 3 6.14 23.76 62.03
N ILE A 4 6.84 24.81 61.94
CA ILE A 4 8.16 24.87 61.37
C ILE A 4 8.99 24.02 62.34
N THR A 5 9.09 22.75 62.01
CA THR A 5 10.15 21.92 62.55
C THR A 5 11.24 22.06 61.53
N LEU A 6 12.00 23.06 61.76
CA LEU A 6 13.38 23.24 61.49
C LEU A 6 14.10 21.87 61.44
N PHE A 7 14.26 21.32 60.24
CA PHE A 7 15.34 20.38 59.95
C PHE A 7 16.59 21.22 59.68
N ILE A 8 16.96 22.06 60.68
CA ILE A 8 18.34 22.39 60.93
C ILE A 8 18.88 21.25 61.78
N ALA A 9 18.98 20.10 61.20
CA ALA A 9 19.76 19.02 61.74
C ALA A 9 20.77 18.63 60.71
N SER A 10 21.94 18.95 61.05
CA SER A 10 23.18 18.50 60.45
C SER A 10 23.56 19.10 59.10
N LEU A 11 23.52 20.41 59.00
CA LEU A 11 24.71 21.05 58.53
C LEU A 11 25.71 20.99 59.69
N PHE A 12 26.11 19.86 60.17
CA PHE A 12 27.47 19.67 60.56
C PHE A 12 28.23 19.74 59.25
N ILE A 13 28.60 20.96 58.91
CA ILE A 13 29.86 21.20 58.29
C ILE A 13 30.86 20.51 59.23
N ALA A 14 31.16 19.26 58.97
CA ALA A 14 32.49 18.81 59.21
C ALA A 14 33.35 19.71 58.32
N ILE A 15 33.83 20.81 58.94
CA ILE A 15 35.11 21.39 58.61
C ILE A 15 36.11 20.34 59.09
N GLY A 16 36.01 19.08 58.60
CA GLY A 16 37.13 18.23 58.41
C GLY A 16 37.79 18.82 57.16
N ALA A 17 39.02 19.12 57.24
CA ALA A 17 39.89 19.44 56.14
C ALA A 17 39.45 18.53 54.99
N MET A 18 38.68 19.08 54.03
CA MET A 18 38.48 18.44 52.75
C MET A 18 39.88 18.40 52.19
N ALA A 19 40.45 17.20 52.11
CA ALA A 19 41.72 17.02 51.45
C ALA A 19 41.53 17.66 50.08
N GLN A 20 42.20 18.78 49.87
CA GLN A 20 42.27 19.43 48.59
C GLN A 20 42.61 18.33 47.57
N GLY A 21 41.71 17.93 46.73
CA GLY A 21 41.99 16.89 45.75
C GLY A 21 43.05 17.39 44.80
N SER A 22 44.11 16.69 44.69
CA SER A 22 45.18 17.05 43.73
C SER A 22 44.65 16.76 42.31
N THR A 23 44.80 17.72 41.44
CA THR A 23 44.55 17.56 40.01
C THR A 23 45.90 17.47 39.28
N TYR A 24 45.92 16.68 38.28
CA TYR A 24 47.15 16.38 37.55
C TYR A 24 47.03 16.82 36.10
N ARG A 25 48.12 17.25 35.53
CA ARG A 25 48.27 17.64 34.12
C ARG A 25 49.43 16.90 33.46
N ALA A 26 49.13 16.23 32.37
CA ALA A 26 50.19 15.74 31.48
C ALA A 26 50.90 16.91 30.82
N THR A 27 52.20 17.01 30.98
CA THR A 27 53.03 18.00 30.29
C THR A 27 53.24 17.59 28.83
N SER A 28 53.70 18.53 27.99
CA SER A 28 54.10 18.18 26.62
C SER A 28 55.39 17.39 26.56
N THR A 29 56.05 17.23 27.70
CA THR A 29 57.38 16.57 27.79
C THR A 29 57.20 15.06 27.83
N LYS A 30 57.69 14.41 26.79
CA LYS A 30 57.81 12.95 26.76
C LYS A 30 59.03 12.51 27.53
N ILE A 31 58.89 11.47 28.37
CA ILE A 31 59.96 10.89 29.15
C ILE A 31 60.55 9.70 28.37
N THR A 32 61.85 9.69 28.14
CA THR A 32 62.52 8.55 27.51
C THR A 32 62.69 7.37 28.47
N ALA A 33 62.92 6.18 27.95
CA ALA A 33 63.20 5.00 28.76
C ALA A 33 64.41 5.18 29.68
N THR A 34 65.44 5.90 29.22
CA THR A 34 66.62 6.22 30.04
C THR A 34 66.26 7.12 31.21
N GLU A 35 65.57 8.20 30.96
CA GLU A 35 65.16 9.15 32.02
C GLU A 35 64.20 8.48 33.01
N LEU A 36 63.34 7.56 32.62
CA LEU A 36 62.48 6.79 33.53
C LEU A 36 63.31 5.89 34.44
N ASN A 37 64.29 5.19 33.89
CA ASN A 37 65.14 4.27 34.66
C ASN A 37 66.12 5.00 35.57
N GLU A 38 66.39 6.28 35.39
CA GLU A 38 67.22 7.11 36.26
C GLU A 38 66.44 7.74 37.43
N LYS A 39 65.14 7.57 37.48
CA LYS A 39 64.32 8.10 38.60
C LYS A 39 64.66 7.41 39.88
N THR A 40 64.98 8.16 40.91
CA THR A 40 65.32 7.71 42.29
C THR A 40 64.17 7.92 43.27
N GLU A 41 63.17 8.70 42.85
CA GLU A 41 62.00 9.02 43.63
C GLU A 41 60.72 8.72 42.84
N GLU A 42 59.60 8.58 43.53
CA GLU A 42 58.29 8.46 42.91
C GLU A 42 58.06 9.59 41.88
N THR A 43 57.69 9.24 40.69
CA THR A 43 57.43 10.18 39.61
C THR A 43 56.07 9.94 39.00
N TYR A 44 55.27 11.00 38.90
CA TYR A 44 53.98 10.93 38.25
C TYR A 44 54.16 10.84 36.73
N ILE A 45 53.49 9.87 36.11
CA ILE A 45 53.56 9.62 34.67
C ILE A 45 52.16 9.40 34.10
N ALA A 46 52.03 9.72 32.82
CA ALA A 46 50.93 9.24 32.00
C ALA A 46 51.40 8.33 30.90
N ILE A 47 50.64 7.31 30.58
CA ILE A 47 50.97 6.30 29.58
C ILE A 47 49.99 6.45 28.42
N GLU A 48 50.48 6.89 27.26
CA GLU A 48 49.72 6.96 26.06
C GLU A 48 49.93 5.72 25.19
N CYS A 49 48.82 5.01 24.90
CA CYS A 49 48.86 3.86 24.01
C CYS A 49 48.81 4.33 22.54
N LEU A 50 49.59 3.72 21.69
CA LEU A 50 49.73 4.10 20.28
C LEU A 50 49.19 3.04 19.31
N SER A 51 48.24 2.23 19.76
CA SER A 51 47.58 1.21 18.95
C SER A 51 46.34 1.74 18.32
N ARG A 52 45.99 1.22 17.16
CA ARG A 52 44.72 1.55 16.48
C ARG A 52 43.48 1.27 17.33
N THR A 53 43.49 0.19 18.09
CA THR A 53 42.35 -0.25 18.89
C THR A 53 42.38 0.26 20.32
N LEU A 54 43.55 0.73 20.77
CA LEU A 54 43.76 1.31 22.10
C LEU A 54 44.58 2.57 21.91
N ASN A 55 43.99 3.60 21.36
CA ASN A 55 44.62 4.89 21.14
C ASN A 55 44.23 5.87 22.25
N GLY A 56 45.21 6.54 22.83
CA GLY A 56 45.01 7.51 23.91
C GLY A 56 45.59 7.08 25.24
N TYR A 57 45.28 7.88 26.27
CA TYR A 57 45.80 7.68 27.60
C TYR A 57 45.22 6.45 28.29
N PHE A 58 46.10 5.62 28.83
CA PHE A 58 45.72 4.46 29.64
C PHE A 58 45.12 4.91 30.97
N THR A 59 43.93 4.40 31.31
CA THR A 59 43.18 4.75 32.55
C THR A 59 43.12 3.60 33.55
N GLY A 60 44.07 2.67 33.46
CA GLY A 60 44.14 1.50 34.34
C GLY A 60 43.28 0.33 33.91
N ASN A 61 42.24 0.52 33.12
CA ASN A 61 41.37 -0.54 32.58
C ASN A 61 41.10 -0.40 31.08
N GLY A 62 41.24 0.76 30.52
CA GLY A 62 41.03 1.09 29.11
C GLY A 62 41.90 2.25 28.70
N THR A 63 41.51 2.91 27.61
CA THR A 63 42.16 4.15 27.13
C THR A 63 41.13 5.25 26.96
N ASN A 64 41.55 6.51 27.18
CA ASN A 64 40.75 7.68 26.92
C ASN A 64 41.50 8.58 25.93
N ALA A 65 40.84 9.15 24.94
CA ALA A 65 41.46 10.05 23.99
C ALA A 65 42.01 11.33 24.65
N ASN A 66 41.40 11.73 25.76
CA ASN A 66 41.82 12.87 26.55
C ASN A 66 42.49 12.41 27.84
N PHE A 67 43.44 13.21 28.31
CA PHE A 67 44.06 13.00 29.62
C PHE A 67 43.05 13.27 30.75
N THR A 68 43.03 12.38 31.73
CA THR A 68 42.20 12.50 32.97
C THR A 68 43.02 12.06 34.17
N ASN A 69 42.61 12.40 35.38
CA ASN A 69 43.27 11.95 36.59
C ASN A 69 43.38 10.42 36.72
N ASP A 70 42.44 9.66 36.11
CA ASP A 70 42.50 8.21 36.06
C ASP A 70 43.69 7.70 35.18
N ALA A 71 44.22 8.54 34.32
CA ALA A 71 45.36 8.20 33.47
C ALA A 71 46.72 8.53 34.15
N VAL A 72 46.72 8.94 35.39
CA VAL A 72 47.94 9.25 36.19
C VAL A 72 48.41 8.01 36.94
N PHE A 73 49.65 7.66 36.74
CA PHE A 73 50.31 6.58 37.45
C PHE A 73 51.60 7.08 38.13
N ILE A 74 52.01 6.33 39.14
CA ILE A 74 53.26 6.61 39.84
C ILE A 74 54.28 5.54 39.41
N TRP A 75 55.38 6.01 38.85
CA TRP A 75 56.59 5.21 38.56
C TRP A 75 57.42 5.19 39.83
N GLU A 76 57.32 4.10 40.57
CA GLU A 76 57.94 3.95 41.89
C GLU A 76 59.21 3.12 41.83
N PRO A 77 60.37 3.64 42.23
CA PRO A 77 61.63 2.88 42.31
C PRO A 77 61.59 1.76 43.35
N LYS A 78 61.90 0.52 42.92
CA LYS A 78 61.99 -0.62 43.81
C LYS A 78 63.31 -0.77 44.57
N GLY A 79 64.30 0.02 44.14
CA GLY A 79 65.62 0.06 44.79
C GLY A 79 66.66 -0.90 44.21
N ASP A 80 66.34 -1.69 43.21
CA ASP A 80 67.17 -2.66 42.51
C ASP A 80 67.38 -2.35 41.02
N GLY A 81 67.02 -1.14 40.61
CA GLY A 81 67.03 -0.72 39.20
C GLY A 81 65.78 -1.10 38.40
N THR A 82 64.80 -1.60 39.10
CA THR A 82 63.51 -1.86 38.57
C THR A 82 62.43 -1.01 39.28
N PHE A 83 61.20 -0.94 38.68
CA PHE A 83 60.18 -0.01 39.10
C PHE A 83 58.83 -0.68 39.19
N TYR A 84 57.96 -0.22 40.04
CA TYR A 84 56.54 -0.53 40.06
C TYR A 84 55.75 0.56 39.35
N ILE A 85 54.56 0.17 38.85
CA ILE A 85 53.55 1.14 38.40
C ILE A 85 52.40 1.06 39.41
N LYS A 86 52.07 2.19 40.01
CA LYS A 86 51.06 2.35 41.02
C LYS A 86 50.01 3.35 40.55
N ASN A 87 48.74 3.13 40.84
CA ASN A 87 47.68 4.12 40.58
C ASN A 87 47.62 5.12 41.74
N LEU A 88 46.87 6.22 41.54
CA LEU A 88 46.73 7.27 42.59
C LEU A 88 46.08 6.76 43.87
N SER A 89 45.32 5.68 43.85
CA SER A 89 44.76 5.01 45.02
C SER A 89 45.77 4.16 45.77
N GLY A 90 47.05 4.16 45.38
CA GLY A 90 48.13 3.41 46.01
C GLY A 90 48.12 1.91 45.71
N GLN A 91 47.37 1.46 44.74
CA GLN A 91 47.36 0.09 44.31
C GLN A 91 48.37 -0.16 43.21
N TYR A 92 48.97 -1.34 43.15
CA TYR A 92 50.02 -1.73 42.24
C TYR A 92 49.47 -2.54 41.06
N MET A 93 50.00 -2.30 39.87
CA MET A 93 49.73 -3.10 38.69
C MET A 93 50.16 -4.56 38.95
N GLN A 94 49.21 -5.49 38.77
CA GLN A 94 49.44 -6.86 39.21
C GLN A 94 50.23 -7.73 38.24
N ASN A 95 51.00 -8.64 38.75
CA ASN A 95 51.85 -9.56 38.02
C ASN A 95 51.08 -10.49 37.04
N SER A 96 49.80 -10.71 37.27
CA SER A 96 48.90 -11.57 36.47
C SER A 96 48.35 -10.86 35.23
N ASN A 97 48.03 -9.58 35.35
CA ASN A 97 47.41 -8.79 34.29
C ASN A 97 47.74 -7.29 34.46
N PRO A 98 48.22 -6.59 33.43
CA PRO A 98 48.53 -5.15 33.50
C PRO A 98 47.31 -4.23 33.70
N LYS A 99 46.09 -4.77 33.58
CA LYS A 99 44.82 -4.04 33.83
C LYS A 99 44.23 -4.37 35.21
N THR A 100 44.91 -5.11 36.05
CA THR A 100 44.43 -5.41 37.41
C THR A 100 45.34 -4.76 38.45
N TRP A 101 44.71 -4.30 39.53
CA TRP A 101 45.34 -3.51 40.58
C TRP A 101 45.16 -4.18 41.95
N GLY A 102 46.14 -4.07 42.80
CA GLY A 102 46.12 -4.75 44.10
C GLY A 102 47.31 -4.39 45.01
N THR A 103 47.64 -5.30 45.95
CA THR A 103 48.73 -5.09 46.90
C THR A 103 50.12 -5.29 46.26
N ILE A 104 51.15 -4.76 46.92
CA ILE A 104 52.54 -4.85 46.52
C ILE A 104 53.03 -6.28 46.36
N ASP A 105 52.53 -7.21 47.18
CA ASP A 105 52.96 -8.61 47.19
C ASP A 105 52.77 -9.36 45.86
N ALA A 106 51.74 -8.93 45.08
CA ALA A 106 51.44 -9.48 43.77
C ALA A 106 51.77 -8.51 42.60
N ALA A 107 52.49 -7.44 42.89
CA ALA A 107 52.82 -6.43 41.92
C ALA A 107 53.80 -6.91 40.84
N ALA A 108 53.54 -6.48 39.61
CA ALA A 108 54.55 -6.53 38.56
C ALA A 108 55.60 -5.42 38.74
N TYR A 109 56.81 -5.68 38.35
CA TYR A 109 57.85 -4.67 38.30
C TYR A 109 58.48 -4.62 36.91
N PHE A 110 59.00 -3.47 36.54
CA PHE A 110 59.37 -3.14 35.16
C PHE A 110 60.75 -2.48 35.05
N THR A 111 61.31 -2.62 33.87
CA THR A 111 62.38 -1.76 33.34
C THR A 111 61.88 -1.11 32.09
N ALA A 112 62.07 0.20 31.95
CA ALA A 112 61.71 0.90 30.74
C ALA A 112 62.78 0.67 29.68
N ILE A 113 62.38 0.28 28.48
CA ILE A 113 63.30 0.01 27.35
C ILE A 113 62.89 0.91 26.19
N ASN A 114 63.84 1.53 25.51
CA ASN A 114 63.53 2.23 24.27
C ASN A 114 62.98 1.25 23.23
N ALA A 115 61.82 1.53 22.68
CA ALA A 115 61.16 0.61 21.78
C ALA A 115 61.92 0.40 20.45
N THR A 116 62.81 1.35 20.10
CA THR A 116 63.65 1.25 18.90
C THR A 116 64.85 0.34 19.07
N THR A 117 65.34 0.15 20.32
CA THR A 117 66.48 -0.67 20.68
C THR A 117 66.15 -2.01 21.28
N ALA A 118 64.95 -2.25 21.66
CA ALA A 118 64.50 -3.45 22.36
C ALA A 118 64.44 -4.69 21.46
N GLY A 119 65.64 -5.27 21.24
CA GLY A 119 65.84 -6.58 20.60
C GLY A 119 65.88 -6.54 19.07
N SER A 120 66.69 -7.43 18.48
CA SER A 120 66.91 -7.60 17.04
C SER A 120 65.68 -8.12 16.25
N GLY A 121 64.54 -8.14 16.85
CA GLY A 121 63.28 -8.56 16.24
C GLY A 121 62.37 -7.40 15.99
N ASN A 122 62.85 -6.48 15.23
CA ASN A 122 62.00 -5.44 14.58
C ASN A 122 61.07 -4.59 15.46
N ALA A 123 61.41 -3.37 15.51
CA ALA A 123 60.39 -2.35 15.39
C ALA A 123 59.52 -2.48 14.11
N ASN A 124 59.52 -3.61 13.44
CA ASN A 124 58.57 -3.92 12.41
C ASN A 124 57.28 -4.30 13.08
N PHE A 125 56.38 -3.36 13.12
CA PHE A 125 54.97 -3.48 13.42
C PHE A 125 54.25 -4.35 12.38
N ASN A 126 54.97 -4.92 11.42
CA ASN A 126 54.45 -5.68 10.27
C ASN A 126 54.02 -7.11 10.57
N GLY A 127 53.90 -7.51 11.81
CA GLY A 127 53.40 -8.87 12.17
C GLY A 127 52.00 -8.87 12.78
N ASP A 128 51.45 -7.69 13.01
CA ASP A 128 50.10 -7.57 13.55
C ASP A 128 49.11 -7.27 12.40
N SER A 129 47.97 -7.94 12.37
CA SER A 129 46.91 -7.70 11.40
C SER A 129 46.38 -6.26 11.44
N ASP A 130 46.81 -5.45 12.34
CA ASP A 130 46.47 -4.07 12.59
C ASP A 130 47.52 -3.11 12.07
N THR A 131 47.88 -3.21 10.79
CA THR A 131 49.02 -2.54 10.15
C THR A 131 48.82 -1.09 9.72
N SER A 132 47.73 -0.42 10.08
CA SER A 132 47.36 0.80 9.35
C SER A 132 47.60 2.14 10.07
N ASN A 133 48.07 2.17 11.30
CA ASN A 133 48.29 3.44 12.02
C ASN A 133 49.62 3.42 12.79
N TYR A 134 50.71 3.51 12.08
CA TYR A 134 52.00 3.44 12.69
C TYR A 134 52.67 4.80 12.69
N ILE A 135 53.24 5.10 13.85
CA ILE A 135 54.43 5.89 13.91
C ILE A 135 55.46 5.13 13.07
N GLU A 136 55.96 5.73 11.99
CA GLU A 136 57.00 5.14 11.18
C GLU A 136 58.14 4.66 12.07
N SER A 137 58.46 3.39 11.90
CA SER A 137 59.36 2.65 12.77
C SER A 137 60.68 3.35 13.01
N GLY A 138 61.04 3.44 14.25
CA GLY A 138 62.43 3.23 14.62
C GLY A 138 63.28 4.45 14.85
N THR A 139 62.77 5.69 14.84
CA THR A 139 63.60 6.87 15.07
C THR A 139 63.17 7.74 16.27
N ASP A 140 62.00 7.53 16.83
CA ASP A 140 61.57 8.32 17.99
C ASP A 140 62.12 7.74 19.30
N ALA A 141 63.10 8.41 19.88
CA ALA A 141 63.73 8.05 21.14
C ALA A 141 62.78 8.04 22.36
N ASN A 142 61.60 8.68 22.19
CA ASN A 142 60.57 8.75 23.23
C ASN A 142 59.67 7.50 23.28
N LEU A 143 59.78 6.59 22.33
CA LEU A 143 59.01 5.36 22.33
C LEU A 143 59.51 4.41 23.42
N VAL A 144 58.65 4.04 24.36
CA VAL A 144 58.93 3.20 25.50
C VAL A 144 58.19 1.88 25.45
N ARG A 145 58.86 0.79 25.86
CA ARG A 145 58.25 -0.47 26.26
C ARG A 145 58.58 -0.78 27.69
N PHE A 146 57.70 -1.43 28.38
CA PHE A 146 57.94 -1.91 29.74
C PHE A 146 58.26 -3.39 29.75
N LEU A 147 59.51 -3.72 29.98
CA LEU A 147 59.99 -5.08 30.18
C LEU A 147 59.66 -5.51 31.60
N LYS A 148 58.88 -6.58 31.72
CA LYS A 148 58.49 -7.14 33.01
C LYS A 148 59.68 -7.86 33.64
N GLY A 149 60.06 -7.48 34.86
CA GLY A 149 61.13 -8.10 35.63
C GLY A 149 60.74 -9.44 36.21
N GLY A 150 61.76 -10.23 36.56
CA GLY A 150 61.59 -11.52 37.24
C GLY A 150 61.29 -12.71 36.34
N ASN A 151 61.14 -12.50 35.06
CA ASN A 151 61.00 -13.50 34.01
C ASN A 151 61.97 -13.23 32.88
N ASP A 152 62.11 -14.12 31.95
CA ASP A 152 62.99 -13.96 30.81
C ASP A 152 62.84 -12.57 30.17
N ALA A 153 63.95 -11.99 29.75
CA ALA A 153 64.12 -10.65 29.14
C ALA A 153 63.27 -10.45 27.83
N THR A 154 62.16 -11.11 27.72
CA THR A 154 61.32 -11.15 26.53
C THR A 154 59.84 -10.91 26.82
N THR A 155 59.44 -10.67 28.09
CA THR A 155 58.01 -10.48 28.47
C THR A 155 57.71 -8.99 28.63
N TRP A 156 56.74 -8.49 27.86
CA TRP A 156 56.39 -7.07 27.79
C TRP A 156 54.97 -6.82 28.35
N MET A 157 54.77 -5.63 28.87
CA MET A 157 53.43 -5.15 29.17
C MET A 157 52.66 -5.02 27.86
N ASN A 158 51.51 -5.67 27.77
CA ASN A 158 50.64 -5.68 26.60
C ASN A 158 49.20 -5.37 27.03
N LEU A 159 48.72 -4.16 26.71
CA LEU A 159 47.40 -3.70 27.09
C LEU A 159 46.29 -4.26 26.18
N GLY A 160 46.60 -4.65 24.96
CA GLY A 160 45.62 -5.26 24.03
C GLY A 160 45.18 -6.64 24.45
N ALA A 161 46.11 -7.49 24.84
CA ALA A 161 45.87 -8.88 25.26
C ALA A 161 45.45 -9.04 26.74
N ASN A 162 45.41 -7.99 27.55
CA ASN A 162 45.25 -8.03 28.99
C ASN A 162 46.27 -8.98 29.68
N ALA A 163 47.46 -8.99 29.19
CA ALA A 163 48.47 -9.97 29.59
C ALA A 163 49.89 -9.41 29.44
N TYR A 164 50.83 -10.12 30.04
CA TYR A 164 52.24 -9.97 29.78
C TYR A 164 52.64 -11.06 28.79
N ASN A 165 53.25 -10.70 27.67
CA ASN A 165 53.65 -11.69 26.68
C ASN A 165 54.94 -11.31 25.94
N SER A 166 55.47 -12.23 25.14
CA SER A 166 56.67 -12.01 24.32
C SER A 166 56.37 -11.30 23.00
N GLY A 167 55.13 -11.08 22.68
CA GLY A 167 54.73 -10.37 21.46
C GLY A 167 55.11 -8.88 21.53
N LYS A 168 55.58 -8.33 20.44
CA LYS A 168 56.06 -6.94 20.33
C LYS A 168 55.10 -6.09 19.48
N GLY A 169 53.83 -6.32 19.47
CA GLY A 169 52.84 -5.56 18.73
C GLY A 169 52.65 -4.12 19.23
N GLY A 170 51.85 -3.33 18.55
CA GLY A 170 51.56 -1.93 18.86
C GLY A 170 51.03 -1.71 20.29
N TRP A 171 50.38 -2.68 20.87
CA TRP A 171 49.85 -2.64 22.25
C TRP A 171 50.91 -2.67 23.34
N THR A 172 52.18 -2.78 22.96
CA THR A 172 53.34 -2.81 23.88
C THR A 172 54.20 -1.56 23.78
N ILE A 173 53.76 -0.55 23.03
CA ILE A 173 54.53 0.67 22.76
C ILE A 173 53.75 1.86 23.23
N PHE A 174 54.45 2.72 23.99
CA PHE A 174 53.85 3.83 24.68
C PHE A 174 54.67 5.11 24.49
N TYR A 175 53.97 6.26 24.53
CA TYR A 175 54.61 7.49 25.00
C TYR A 175 54.37 7.64 26.49
N ILE A 176 55.37 8.10 27.19
CA ILE A 176 55.26 8.39 28.62
C ILE A 176 55.44 9.89 28.77
N TYR A 177 54.47 10.53 29.39
CA TYR A 177 54.50 11.95 29.69
C TYR A 177 54.81 12.20 31.14
N ALA A 178 55.59 13.25 31.40
CA ALA A 178 55.68 13.79 32.73
C ALA A 178 54.32 14.36 33.16
N VAL A 179 53.93 14.12 34.39
CA VAL A 179 52.71 14.66 35.01
C VAL A 179 53.09 15.55 36.16
N GLU A 180 52.56 16.74 36.20
CA GLU A 180 52.68 17.65 37.30
C GLU A 180 51.41 17.70 38.10
N GLU A 181 51.56 17.82 39.43
CA GLU A 181 50.42 18.09 40.33
C GLU A 181 50.07 19.55 40.23
N VAL A 182 48.82 19.83 39.97
CA VAL A 182 48.31 21.21 39.85
C VAL A 182 47.40 21.44 41.05
N PRO A 183 47.57 22.57 41.78
CA PRO A 183 46.63 22.94 42.84
C PRO A 183 45.19 22.93 42.29
N ALA A 184 44.28 22.28 43.00
CA ALA A 184 42.89 22.20 42.62
C ALA A 184 41.99 22.66 43.76
N ILE A 185 40.83 23.15 43.41
CA ILE A 185 39.79 23.53 44.34
C ILE A 185 38.50 22.77 43.99
N ASP A 186 37.67 22.56 44.97
CA ASP A 186 36.35 22.01 44.77
C ASP A 186 35.36 23.13 44.52
N ILE A 187 34.69 23.05 43.33
CA ILE A 187 33.69 24.03 42.91
C ILE A 187 32.32 23.32 42.87
N THR A 188 31.33 23.90 43.51
CA THR A 188 29.96 23.43 43.42
C THR A 188 29.26 24.02 42.18
N TYR A 189 29.00 23.22 41.18
CA TYR A 189 28.15 23.60 40.07
C TYR A 189 26.67 23.51 40.51
N LYS A 190 25.96 24.60 40.36
CA LYS A 190 24.51 24.68 40.61
C LYS A 190 23.75 24.83 39.29
N TYR A 191 23.01 23.81 38.93
CA TYR A 191 22.19 23.81 37.71
C TYR A 191 20.89 24.56 38.01
N ILE A 192 20.73 25.69 37.32
CA ILE A 192 19.63 26.64 37.59
C ILE A 192 18.55 26.52 36.54
N PHE A 193 17.32 26.30 36.95
CA PHE A 193 16.14 26.30 36.10
C PHE A 193 15.09 27.25 36.72
N ASN A 194 14.61 28.22 35.92
CA ASN A 194 13.65 29.25 36.37
C ASN A 194 14.07 29.98 37.69
N GLY A 195 15.39 30.22 37.86
CA GLY A 195 15.94 30.89 39.03
C GLY A 195 16.13 30.01 40.27
N GLU A 196 15.81 28.72 40.18
CA GLU A 196 15.96 27.77 41.28
C GLU A 196 17.06 26.75 40.97
N THR A 197 17.83 26.39 42.02
CA THR A 197 18.80 25.30 41.90
C THR A 197 18.07 23.96 41.90
N LYS A 198 18.12 23.26 40.78
CA LYS A 198 17.47 21.94 40.64
C LYS A 198 18.43 20.78 40.89
N LYS A 199 19.69 20.92 40.54
CA LYS A 199 20.75 19.92 40.81
C LYS A 199 22.03 20.63 41.22
N THR A 200 22.89 19.89 41.97
CA THR A 200 24.23 20.33 42.33
C THR A 200 25.23 19.21 42.11
N GLU A 201 26.42 19.59 41.78
CA GLU A 201 27.57 18.70 41.60
C GLU A 201 28.82 19.38 42.10
N VAL A 202 29.72 18.64 42.74
CA VAL A 202 31.03 19.14 43.13
C VAL A 202 32.06 18.62 42.12
N VAL A 203 32.76 19.53 41.46
CA VAL A 203 33.83 19.24 40.54
C VAL A 203 35.15 19.69 41.10
N SER A 204 36.18 18.85 41.01
CA SER A 204 37.54 19.26 41.37
C SER A 204 38.17 19.94 40.13
N ALA A 205 38.55 21.17 40.27
CA ALA A 205 39.00 22.03 39.18
C ALA A 205 40.43 22.55 39.45
N ALA A 206 41.34 22.34 38.51
CA ALA A 206 42.73 22.77 38.60
C ALA A 206 42.85 24.30 38.35
N ILE A 207 43.55 25.01 39.24
CA ILE A 207 43.73 26.45 39.14
C ILE A 207 44.51 26.78 37.87
N GLY A 208 44.04 27.72 37.06
CA GLY A 208 44.63 28.15 35.79
C GLY A 208 44.21 27.27 34.58
N GLU A 209 43.54 26.17 34.76
CA GLU A 209 42.97 25.33 33.68
C GLU A 209 41.51 25.76 33.35
N GLU A 210 40.99 25.29 32.22
CA GLU A 210 39.59 25.48 31.88
C GLU A 210 38.68 24.77 32.91
N TYR A 211 37.49 25.31 33.12
CA TYR A 211 36.50 24.63 33.95
C TYR A 211 36.19 23.23 33.43
N PRO A 212 36.17 22.21 34.32
CA PRO A 212 35.87 20.84 33.90
C PRO A 212 34.42 20.69 33.46
N GLU A 213 34.16 19.68 32.63
CA GLU A 213 32.78 19.30 32.34
C GLU A 213 32.13 18.69 33.59
N GLY A 214 30.85 18.99 33.80
CA GLY A 214 30.07 18.32 34.82
C GLY A 214 29.69 16.89 34.41
N SER A 215 29.61 16.01 35.38
CA SER A 215 29.20 14.62 35.21
C SER A 215 27.72 14.37 35.53
N THR A 216 27.01 15.38 36.04
CA THR A 216 25.60 15.28 36.44
C THR A 216 24.70 14.93 35.23
N VAL A 217 23.95 13.86 35.38
CA VAL A 217 22.92 13.48 34.40
C VAL A 217 21.72 14.44 34.56
N LEU A 218 21.47 15.21 33.52
CA LEU A 218 20.33 16.10 33.41
C LEU A 218 19.11 15.38 32.86
N PRO A 219 17.89 15.87 33.11
CA PRO A 219 16.67 15.32 32.51
C PRO A 219 16.68 15.34 30.99
N PHE A 220 15.81 14.55 30.36
CA PHE A 220 15.64 14.53 28.92
C PHE A 220 15.36 15.92 28.34
N GLY A 221 16.05 16.27 27.26
CA GLY A 221 15.92 17.58 26.63
C GLY A 221 16.52 18.75 27.40
N VAL A 222 17.18 18.49 28.53
CA VAL A 222 17.87 19.54 29.32
C VAL A 222 19.37 19.44 29.03
N THR A 223 19.95 20.58 28.71
CA THR A 223 21.40 20.71 28.49
C THR A 223 21.95 21.83 29.35
N ALA A 224 23.22 21.70 29.67
CA ALA A 224 23.96 22.74 30.35
C ALA A 224 25.27 22.97 29.61
N THR A 225 25.75 24.19 29.60
CA THR A 225 27.05 24.52 29.06
C THR A 225 28.01 24.78 30.21
N LYS A 226 29.17 24.13 30.21
CA LYS A 226 30.18 24.38 31.21
C LYS A 226 30.56 25.86 31.26
N PRO A 227 30.99 26.38 32.39
CA PRO A 227 31.50 27.74 32.47
C PRO A 227 32.67 27.95 31.51
N THR A 228 32.77 29.13 30.94
CA THR A 228 33.89 29.52 30.07
C THR A 228 34.94 30.26 30.85
N GLY A 229 36.25 30.08 30.44
CA GLY A 229 37.39 30.70 31.11
C GLY A 229 38.22 29.71 31.90
N THR A 230 39.08 30.21 32.75
CA THR A 230 40.01 29.44 33.58
C THR A 230 39.71 29.62 35.07
N VAL A 231 39.91 28.56 35.85
CA VAL A 231 39.67 28.52 37.29
C VAL A 231 40.64 29.48 38.01
N GLN A 232 40.13 30.43 38.79
CA GLN A 232 40.90 31.46 39.46
C GLN A 232 41.41 31.07 40.87
N GLY A 233 40.74 30.11 41.48
CA GLY A 233 41.10 29.57 42.78
C GLY A 233 40.36 30.16 44.00
N ASP A 234 39.44 31.04 43.78
CA ASP A 234 38.58 31.60 44.80
C ASP A 234 37.10 31.28 44.61
N GLU A 235 36.78 30.57 43.55
CA GLU A 235 35.44 30.13 43.26
C GLU A 235 35.04 28.96 44.16
N THR A 236 33.88 29.05 44.79
CA THR A 236 33.29 27.95 45.57
C THR A 236 32.01 27.43 44.99
N GLU A 237 31.31 28.25 44.24
CA GLU A 237 30.04 27.91 43.58
C GLU A 237 29.93 28.60 42.22
N ILE A 238 29.39 27.92 41.26
CA ILE A 238 29.09 28.47 39.92
C ILE A 238 27.68 28.08 39.56
N ASN A 239 26.87 29.07 39.20
CA ASN A 239 25.54 28.87 38.64
C ASN A 239 25.62 28.58 37.15
N ILE A 240 25.00 27.51 36.75
CA ILE A 240 24.95 27.07 35.35
C ILE A 240 23.48 27.08 34.94
N GLU A 241 23.07 28.06 34.15
CA GLU A 241 21.74 28.11 33.59
C GLU A 241 21.56 26.92 32.62
N VAL A 242 20.51 26.18 32.80
CA VAL A 242 20.18 25.07 31.91
C VAL A 242 19.31 25.55 30.75
N THR A 243 19.49 24.90 29.59
CA THR A 243 18.64 25.09 28.43
C THR A 243 17.73 23.90 28.28
N VAL A 244 16.43 24.13 28.10
CA VAL A 244 15.42 23.09 27.84
C VAL A 244 15.06 23.10 26.38
N ASN A 245 15.22 21.94 25.73
CA ASN A 245 14.89 21.71 24.33
C ASN A 245 14.14 20.37 24.21
N LEU A 246 12.84 20.44 24.52
CA LEU A 246 11.93 19.29 24.39
C LEU A 246 11.27 19.29 23.00
N PRO A 247 10.84 18.14 22.49
CA PRO A 247 10.09 18.06 21.23
C PRO A 247 8.64 18.55 21.36
N PHE A 248 8.25 19.07 22.51
CA PHE A 248 6.91 19.59 22.81
C PHE A 248 6.99 20.80 23.74
N GLU A 249 5.96 21.62 23.69
CA GLU A 249 5.72 22.68 24.70
C GLU A 249 5.09 22.07 25.95
N TYR A 250 5.39 22.68 27.09
CA TYR A 250 4.82 22.30 28.40
C TYR A 250 4.30 23.53 29.16
N TYR A 251 3.37 23.30 30.05
CA TYR A 251 2.59 24.33 30.68
C TYR A 251 2.53 24.14 32.22
N ASN A 252 2.20 25.19 32.96
CA ASN A 252 2.04 25.03 34.41
C ASN A 252 0.62 24.54 34.79
N SER A 253 -0.36 24.74 33.92
CA SER A 253 -1.73 24.30 34.14
C SER A 253 -2.43 23.95 32.81
N TYR A 254 -3.54 23.22 32.91
CA TYR A 254 -4.38 22.88 31.77
C TYR A 254 -4.92 24.10 31.03
N SER A 255 -5.29 25.18 31.78
CA SER A 255 -5.84 26.42 31.21
C SER A 255 -4.83 27.23 30.40
N GLU A 256 -3.53 26.95 30.54
CA GLU A 256 -2.48 27.61 29.78
C GLU A 256 -2.15 26.86 28.45
N VAL A 257 -2.72 25.64 28.23
CA VAL A 257 -2.41 24.86 27.06
C VAL A 257 -2.88 25.55 25.80
N THR A 258 -1.93 25.94 24.96
CA THR A 258 -2.18 26.55 23.65
C THR A 258 -1.81 25.62 22.49
N GLN A 259 -0.91 24.65 22.72
CA GLN A 259 -0.52 23.66 21.73
C GLN A 259 -0.84 22.25 22.21
N TRP A 260 -1.60 21.53 21.45
CA TRP A 260 -1.89 20.12 21.63
C TRP A 260 -1.05 19.27 20.68
N TYR A 261 -0.81 18.01 21.05
CA TYR A 261 0.02 17.08 20.28
C TYR A 261 -0.70 15.78 20.02
N TYR A 262 -0.48 15.22 18.85
CA TYR A 262 -0.74 13.81 18.59
C TYR A 262 0.49 13.02 19.00
N VAL A 263 0.30 11.97 19.80
CA VAL A 263 1.40 11.14 20.30
C VAL A 263 1.46 9.85 19.52
N ASN A 264 2.52 9.65 18.73
CA ASN A 264 2.82 8.41 18.06
C ASN A 264 3.54 7.45 19.01
N VAL A 265 3.22 6.18 18.95
CA VAL A 265 3.93 5.10 19.61
C VAL A 265 4.31 4.02 18.60
N ARG A 266 5.47 3.41 18.76
CA ARG A 266 6.12 2.47 17.86
C ARG A 266 6.80 3.12 16.65
N ASP A 267 8.11 3.16 16.72
CA ASP A 267 8.97 3.66 15.63
C ASP A 267 9.07 2.71 14.42
N ASP A 268 8.70 1.43 14.59
CA ASP A 268 8.67 0.40 13.53
C ASP A 268 7.34 0.34 12.75
N GLY A 269 6.36 1.14 13.13
CA GLY A 269 5.04 1.22 12.51
C GLY A 269 4.14 2.11 13.37
N PRO A 270 4.30 3.45 13.26
CA PRO A 270 3.71 4.39 14.19
C PRO A 270 2.19 4.29 14.21
N THR A 271 1.65 4.30 15.42
CA THR A 271 0.22 4.39 15.68
C THR A 271 -0.05 5.49 16.69
N TYR A 272 -1.17 6.17 16.52
CA TYR A 272 -1.52 7.29 17.39
C TYR A 272 -2.18 6.82 18.68
N MET A 273 -1.70 7.38 19.79
CA MET A 273 -2.26 7.18 21.14
C MET A 273 -3.56 7.96 21.29
N TYR A 274 -4.62 7.34 21.81
CA TYR A 274 -5.89 7.99 22.05
C TYR A 274 -6.58 7.51 23.32
N TYR A 275 -7.40 8.37 23.89
CA TYR A 275 -8.27 8.08 25.02
C TYR A 275 -9.59 7.47 24.53
N ASP A 276 -9.86 6.23 24.93
CA ASP A 276 -11.14 5.60 24.69
C ASP A 276 -12.07 5.80 25.91
N SER A 277 -12.91 6.82 25.81
CA SER A 277 -13.81 7.21 26.92
C SER A 277 -14.83 6.14 27.28
N SER A 278 -15.09 5.16 26.41
CA SER A 278 -16.03 4.08 26.69
C SER A 278 -15.51 3.05 27.69
N ILE A 279 -14.18 2.95 27.83
CA ILE A 279 -13.50 1.99 28.71
C ILE A 279 -12.41 2.65 29.56
N GLU A 280 -12.23 3.95 29.43
CA GLU A 280 -11.22 4.77 30.16
C GLU A 280 -9.76 4.34 29.89
N TYR A 281 -9.50 3.50 28.88
CA TYR A 281 -8.16 3.05 28.54
C TYR A 281 -7.51 3.93 27.49
N ILE A 282 -6.18 3.87 27.49
CA ILE A 282 -5.38 4.43 26.39
C ILE A 282 -5.07 3.34 25.40
N LYS A 283 -5.44 3.59 24.16
CA LYS A 283 -5.19 2.71 23.01
C LYS A 283 -4.24 3.36 22.00
N ALA A 284 -3.65 2.57 21.15
CA ALA A 284 -2.82 3.01 20.04
C ALA A 284 -2.98 2.05 18.85
N THR A 285 -4.05 2.23 18.08
CA THR A 285 -4.45 1.33 16.99
C THR A 285 -4.49 2.00 15.63
N ALA A 286 -4.78 3.29 15.58
CA ALA A 286 -4.94 4.03 14.33
C ALA A 286 -3.59 4.50 13.78
N THR A 287 -3.36 4.29 12.50
CA THR A 287 -2.19 4.83 11.77
C THR A 287 -2.38 6.28 11.33
N GLU A 288 -3.60 6.77 11.42
CA GLU A 288 -3.99 8.16 11.14
C GLU A 288 -4.95 8.65 12.22
N VAL A 289 -4.95 9.95 12.47
CA VAL A 289 -5.90 10.57 13.40
C VAL A 289 -7.22 10.79 12.68
N PRO A 290 -8.34 10.14 13.12
CA PRO A 290 -9.64 10.35 12.50
C PRO A 290 -10.10 11.81 12.66
N SER A 291 -10.62 12.39 11.58
CA SER A 291 -11.07 13.80 11.56
C SER A 291 -12.17 14.10 12.58
N ASN A 292 -13.03 13.11 12.82
CA ASN A 292 -14.17 13.21 13.75
C ASN A 292 -13.85 12.85 15.22
N ALA A 293 -12.61 12.55 15.55
CA ALA A 293 -12.20 12.12 16.89
C ALA A 293 -10.91 12.78 17.39
N LYS A 294 -10.50 13.89 16.80
CA LYS A 294 -9.22 14.57 17.06
C LYS A 294 -8.96 14.82 18.55
N ASP A 295 -9.97 15.20 19.31
CA ASP A 295 -9.83 15.51 20.73
C ASP A 295 -9.40 14.31 21.58
N ALA A 296 -9.86 13.10 21.21
CA ALA A 296 -9.43 11.87 21.85
C ALA A 296 -7.93 11.58 21.64
N TYR A 297 -7.37 12.05 20.54
CA TYR A 297 -5.96 11.88 20.17
C TYR A 297 -5.07 13.05 20.61
N SER A 298 -5.63 14.09 21.22
CA SER A 298 -4.91 15.32 21.56
C SER A 298 -4.42 15.30 22.99
N TRP A 299 -3.10 15.44 23.15
CA TRP A 299 -2.39 15.34 24.40
C TRP A 299 -1.60 16.62 24.68
N ALA A 300 -1.45 16.98 25.94
CA ALA A 300 -0.59 18.06 26.38
C ALA A 300 0.17 17.66 27.66
N PHE A 301 1.22 18.43 27.98
CA PHE A 301 2.17 18.12 29.02
C PHE A 301 2.21 19.28 30.02
N ILE A 302 1.91 19.00 31.28
CA ILE A 302 1.85 19.95 32.35
C ILE A 302 2.92 19.62 33.39
N GLY A 303 3.78 20.56 33.73
CA GLY A 303 4.91 20.37 34.64
C GLY A 303 6.21 20.85 34.02
N ASN A 304 7.33 20.24 34.39
CA ASN A 304 8.64 20.61 33.87
C ASN A 304 9.61 19.41 33.94
N PRO A 305 10.73 19.46 33.22
CA PRO A 305 11.63 18.30 33.12
C PRO A 305 12.30 17.89 34.45
N PHE A 306 12.32 18.74 35.49
CA PHE A 306 12.94 18.41 36.77
C PHE A 306 11.96 17.81 37.78
N ASP A 307 10.71 18.20 37.71
CA ASP A 307 9.69 17.82 38.68
C ASP A 307 8.71 16.77 38.10
N GLY A 308 8.89 16.41 36.78
CA GLY A 308 8.02 15.50 36.06
C GLY A 308 6.87 16.19 35.36
N PHE A 309 6.16 15.42 34.56
CA PHE A 309 5.04 15.89 33.74
C PHE A 309 3.76 15.11 34.04
N LYS A 310 2.66 15.82 34.15
CA LYS A 310 1.33 15.26 33.99
C LYS A 310 0.96 15.24 32.51
N ILE A 311 0.40 14.16 32.07
CA ILE A 311 -0.08 14.02 30.68
C ILE A 311 -1.60 14.11 30.69
N VAL A 312 -2.13 15.10 29.98
CA VAL A 312 -3.57 15.39 29.91
C VAL A 312 -4.09 15.15 28.49
N ASN A 313 -5.37 14.82 28.39
CA ASN A 313 -6.04 14.59 27.10
C ASN A 313 -7.19 15.59 26.93
N LEU A 314 -7.36 16.12 25.72
CA LEU A 314 -8.35 17.16 25.46
C LEU A 314 -9.79 16.65 25.66
N LEU A 315 -10.13 15.46 25.18
CA LEU A 315 -11.45 14.85 25.36
C LEU A 315 -11.74 14.53 26.83
N ALA A 316 -10.71 14.11 27.58
CA ALA A 316 -10.86 13.81 29.01
C ALA A 316 -11.10 15.05 29.86
N GLY A 317 -10.64 16.22 29.41
CA GLY A 317 -10.86 17.50 30.07
C GLY A 317 -9.87 17.79 31.20
N SER A 318 -10.08 18.94 31.86
CA SER A 318 -9.12 19.59 32.79
C SER A 318 -8.93 18.88 34.14
N THR A 319 -9.81 17.96 34.49
CA THR A 319 -9.77 17.25 35.76
C THR A 319 -9.12 15.89 35.70
N MET A 320 -8.79 15.40 34.52
CA MET A 320 -8.27 14.06 34.32
C MET A 320 -6.82 14.08 33.83
N VAL A 321 -6.03 13.16 34.36
CA VAL A 321 -4.61 12.99 34.06
C VAL A 321 -4.34 11.50 33.74
N LEU A 322 -3.32 11.27 32.94
CA LEU A 322 -2.82 9.92 32.67
C LEU A 322 -2.24 9.34 33.95
N SER A 323 -2.75 8.21 34.38
CA SER A 323 -2.32 7.52 35.59
C SER A 323 -1.86 6.08 35.30
N SER A 324 -0.84 5.70 36.01
CA SER A 324 -0.33 4.36 36.05
C SER A 324 -0.98 3.51 37.15
N PRO A 325 -0.89 2.16 37.04
CA PRO A 325 -1.13 1.28 38.16
C PRO A 325 -0.21 1.54 39.34
N VAL A 326 -0.65 1.11 40.52
CA VAL A 326 0.08 1.33 41.80
C VAL A 326 1.46 0.63 41.83
N ALA A 327 1.58 -0.55 41.21
CA ALA A 327 2.80 -1.35 41.20
C ALA A 327 3.11 -1.80 39.78
N PRO A 328 4.06 -1.17 39.07
CA PRO A 328 4.46 -1.62 37.73
C PRO A 328 5.04 -3.02 37.77
N THR A 329 4.60 -3.85 36.85
CA THR A 329 5.16 -5.19 36.56
C THR A 329 5.32 -5.38 35.06
N ALA A 330 6.09 -6.40 34.64
CA ALA A 330 6.23 -6.73 33.23
C ALA A 330 5.03 -7.52 32.66
N ASN A 331 3.99 -7.74 33.44
CA ASN A 331 2.82 -8.50 33.00
C ASN A 331 1.88 -7.62 32.17
N GLN A 332 1.31 -8.20 31.14
CA GLN A 332 0.32 -7.56 30.25
C GLN A 332 -1.11 -7.86 30.72
N ASP A 333 -1.39 -7.60 31.98
CA ASP A 333 -2.73 -7.78 32.54
C ASP A 333 -3.44 -6.42 32.77
N ALA A 334 -4.69 -6.46 33.18
CA ALA A 334 -5.50 -5.27 33.42
C ALA A 334 -4.87 -4.32 34.46
N SER A 335 -4.02 -4.83 35.34
CA SER A 335 -3.33 -4.03 36.37
C SER A 335 -2.20 -3.16 35.82
N GLN A 336 -1.75 -3.43 34.61
CA GLN A 336 -0.65 -2.72 33.97
C GLN A 336 -1.11 -1.70 32.92
N ILE A 337 -2.41 -1.61 32.62
CA ILE A 337 -2.98 -0.69 31.65
C ILE A 337 -3.07 0.70 32.25
N VAL A 338 -2.59 1.72 31.52
CA VAL A 338 -2.73 3.12 31.93
C VAL A 338 -4.13 3.66 31.59
N ARG A 339 -4.59 4.62 32.39
CA ARG A 339 -5.95 5.16 32.33
C ARG A 339 -5.94 6.65 32.51
N MET A 340 -6.98 7.31 32.05
CA MET A 340 -7.30 8.66 32.49
C MET A 340 -8.08 8.56 33.81
N VAL A 341 -7.65 9.28 34.80
CA VAL A 341 -8.28 9.35 36.15
C VAL A 341 -8.32 10.80 36.65
N THR A 342 -9.20 11.10 37.60
CA THR A 342 -9.12 12.35 38.32
C THR A 342 -7.86 12.35 39.19
N GLU A 343 -7.12 13.44 39.19
CA GLU A 343 -5.87 13.55 39.94
C GLU A 343 -6.06 13.28 41.44
N GLU A 344 -7.11 13.85 42.01
CA GLU A 344 -7.46 13.67 43.43
C GLU A 344 -7.81 12.20 43.76
N GLY A 345 -8.31 11.45 42.81
CA GLY A 345 -8.72 10.05 42.97
C GLY A 345 -7.68 9.03 42.50
N ALA A 346 -6.51 9.46 42.06
CA ALA A 346 -5.50 8.58 41.52
C ALA A 346 -4.90 7.67 42.62
N ALA A 347 -5.09 6.37 42.45
CA ALA A 347 -4.44 5.38 43.32
C ALA A 347 -3.00 5.07 42.89
N GLY A 348 -2.62 5.41 41.66
CA GLY A 348 -1.32 5.18 41.05
C GLY A 348 -0.52 6.46 40.85
N ASN A 349 0.53 6.37 40.05
CA ASN A 349 1.37 7.51 39.73
C ASN A 349 0.73 8.34 38.61
N THR A 350 0.80 9.66 38.73
CA THR A 350 0.30 10.63 37.74
C THR A 350 1.41 11.48 37.11
N ASP A 351 2.61 11.39 37.63
CA ASP A 351 3.76 12.13 37.13
C ASP A 351 4.65 11.23 36.27
N TRP A 352 5.22 11.78 35.22
CA TRP A 352 5.96 11.03 34.24
C TRP A 352 7.30 11.69 33.95
N ASP A 353 8.34 10.87 33.84
CA ASP A 353 9.64 11.27 33.33
C ASP A 353 9.77 10.92 31.85
N PHE A 354 10.42 11.78 31.12
CA PHE A 354 10.85 11.50 29.76
C PHE A 354 12.33 11.15 29.74
N VAL A 355 12.72 10.13 29.01
CA VAL A 355 14.12 9.70 28.92
C VAL A 355 14.51 9.36 27.48
N THR A 356 15.80 9.52 27.18
CA THR A 356 16.34 9.17 25.87
C THR A 356 16.20 7.68 25.63
N PRO A 357 15.70 7.24 24.48
CA PRO A 357 15.59 5.84 24.16
C PRO A 357 16.97 5.17 24.04
N THR A 358 17.07 3.98 24.56
CA THR A 358 18.27 3.11 24.46
C THR A 358 18.14 2.03 23.40
N HIS A 359 17.03 2.00 22.68
CA HIS A 359 16.80 1.07 21.55
C HIS A 359 17.64 1.52 20.35
N ASP A 360 18.35 0.57 19.70
CA ASP A 360 19.34 0.86 18.64
C ASP A 360 18.76 1.57 17.42
N ASN A 361 17.47 1.37 17.13
CA ASN A 361 16.77 1.97 15.99
C ASN A 361 15.71 3.00 16.42
N ALA A 362 15.88 3.62 17.59
CA ALA A 362 14.92 4.62 18.04
C ALA A 362 14.83 5.80 17.05
N ALA A 363 13.62 6.22 16.76
CA ALA A 363 13.37 7.35 15.87
C ALA A 363 13.98 8.64 16.42
N ALA A 364 14.43 9.52 15.54
CA ALA A 364 14.91 10.84 15.91
C ALA A 364 13.81 11.62 16.67
N ASN A 365 14.18 12.29 17.76
CA ASN A 365 13.26 12.97 18.68
C ASN A 365 12.27 12.04 19.41
N GLY A 366 12.52 10.74 19.41
CA GLY A 366 11.78 9.79 20.22
C GLY A 366 12.18 9.86 21.68
N PHE A 367 11.28 9.44 22.56
CA PHE A 367 11.51 9.35 24.01
C PHE A 367 10.75 8.18 24.61
N TYR A 368 11.22 7.71 25.77
CA TYR A 368 10.43 6.85 26.64
C TYR A 368 9.64 7.70 27.63
N ILE A 369 8.41 7.28 27.93
CA ILE A 369 7.61 7.82 29.05
C ILE A 369 7.78 6.83 30.21
N GLN A 370 8.49 7.25 31.22
CA GLN A 370 8.98 6.38 32.28
C GLN A 370 8.27 6.69 33.62
N HIS A 371 8.10 5.64 34.42
CA HIS A 371 7.64 5.83 35.80
C HIS A 371 8.77 6.41 36.66
N PRO A 372 8.56 7.52 37.38
CA PRO A 372 9.65 8.23 38.10
C PRO A 372 10.28 7.41 39.21
N THR A 373 9.51 6.60 39.91
CA THR A 373 10.00 5.79 41.05
C THR A 373 10.27 4.31 40.69
N ALA A 374 10.00 3.93 39.44
CA ALA A 374 10.27 2.57 38.91
C ALA A 374 10.92 2.65 37.52
N PRO A 375 12.16 3.15 37.42
CA PRO A 375 12.80 3.51 36.15
C PRO A 375 13.07 2.32 35.23
N ALA A 376 12.92 1.09 35.71
CA ALA A 376 12.98 -0.11 34.87
C ALA A 376 11.78 -0.22 33.92
N TYR A 377 10.69 0.50 34.19
CA TYR A 377 9.43 0.40 33.44
C TYR A 377 9.14 1.68 32.69
N ALA A 378 8.75 1.55 31.43
CA ALA A 378 8.27 2.61 30.60
C ALA A 378 6.90 2.23 30.00
N LEU A 379 6.18 3.21 29.52
CA LEU A 379 4.97 2.94 28.75
C LEU A 379 5.35 2.21 27.44
N ASN A 380 4.46 1.32 27.01
CA ASN A 380 4.63 0.52 25.82
C ASN A 380 3.26 0.21 25.19
N ARG A 381 3.20 0.14 23.90
CA ARG A 381 2.03 -0.33 23.17
C ARG A 381 2.06 -1.86 23.10
N GLN A 382 1.16 -2.50 23.81
CA GLN A 382 1.07 -3.96 23.88
C GLN A 382 -0.29 -4.48 23.41
N ASP A 383 -0.33 -5.75 23.02
CA ASP A 383 -1.58 -6.46 22.82
C ASP A 383 -2.11 -6.94 24.17
N TYR A 384 -3.29 -6.45 24.52
CA TYR A 384 -4.03 -6.96 25.66
C TYR A 384 -5.42 -7.39 25.23
N ASN A 385 -5.75 -8.68 25.37
CA ASN A 385 -7.01 -9.27 24.92
C ASN A 385 -7.39 -8.91 23.46
N GLY A 386 -6.39 -8.87 22.57
CA GLY A 386 -6.57 -8.51 21.15
C GLY A 386 -6.73 -7.01 20.88
N ALA A 387 -6.61 -6.17 21.90
CA ALA A 387 -6.61 -4.72 21.75
C ALA A 387 -5.21 -4.16 21.95
N LYS A 388 -4.82 -3.22 21.09
CA LYS A 388 -3.54 -2.49 21.23
C LYS A 388 -3.71 -1.41 22.29
N THR A 389 -3.28 -1.69 23.50
CA THR A 389 -3.35 -0.78 24.64
C THR A 389 -1.99 -0.22 25.02
N VAL A 390 -1.98 0.90 25.73
CA VAL A 390 -0.78 1.41 26.36
C VAL A 390 -0.72 0.90 27.79
N CYS A 391 0.37 0.25 28.13
CA CYS A 391 0.62 -0.37 29.44
C CYS A 391 2.10 -0.25 29.84
N TYR A 392 2.46 -0.73 31.02
CA TYR A 392 3.85 -0.82 31.43
C TYR A 392 4.57 -2.00 30.81
N TRP A 393 5.83 -1.76 30.47
CA TRP A 393 6.74 -2.79 29.98
C TRP A 393 8.19 -2.51 30.39
N ASN A 394 8.97 -3.55 30.66
CA ASN A 394 10.39 -3.41 31.00
C ASN A 394 11.34 -3.68 29.83
N GLY A 395 10.82 -4.11 28.67
CA GLY A 395 11.63 -4.48 27.52
C GLY A 395 12.18 -3.31 26.72
N ARG A 396 11.56 -2.13 26.83
CA ARG A 396 11.97 -0.90 26.12
C ARG A 396 12.30 -1.12 24.64
N ASP A 397 11.42 -1.84 23.96
CA ASP A 397 11.48 -2.08 22.52
C ASP A 397 10.88 -0.92 21.70
N THR A 398 10.70 -1.12 20.39
CA THR A 398 10.05 -0.14 19.49
C THR A 398 8.69 0.33 19.99
N GLY A 399 7.93 -0.54 20.68
CA GLY A 399 6.63 -0.22 21.29
C GLY A 399 6.71 0.74 22.48
N SER A 400 7.89 1.01 23.02
CA SER A 400 8.12 2.00 24.09
C SER A 400 8.57 3.35 23.56
N VAL A 401 8.86 3.48 22.28
CA VAL A 401 9.31 4.76 21.71
C VAL A 401 8.10 5.59 21.31
N PHE A 402 8.01 6.76 21.90
CA PHE A 402 6.98 7.76 21.65
C PHE A 402 7.57 8.95 20.91
N GLN A 403 6.76 9.57 20.07
CA GLN A 403 7.06 10.82 19.38
C GLN A 403 5.83 11.71 19.43
N VAL A 404 6.03 13.00 19.31
CA VAL A 404 4.95 13.97 19.24
C VAL A 404 4.91 14.64 17.87
N VAL A 405 3.69 14.91 17.42
CA VAL A 405 3.40 15.73 16.25
C VAL A 405 2.47 16.85 16.71
N ALA A 406 2.86 18.09 16.50
CA ALA A 406 2.00 19.21 16.85
C ALA A 406 0.63 19.07 16.18
N ARG A 407 -0.45 19.13 16.95
CA ARG A 407 -1.80 19.22 16.38
C ARG A 407 -1.90 20.59 15.70
N PRO A 408 -2.20 20.62 14.39
CA PRO A 408 -2.45 21.88 13.72
C PRO A 408 -3.59 22.64 14.44
N SER A 409 -3.50 23.94 14.53
CA SER A 409 -4.66 24.74 14.89
C SER A 409 -5.76 24.51 13.85
N VAL A 410 -7.03 24.69 14.23
CA VAL A 410 -8.14 24.53 13.27
C VAL A 410 -7.95 25.47 12.07
N GLN A 411 -7.45 26.68 12.34
CA GLN A 411 -7.08 27.63 11.29
C GLN A 411 -5.97 27.08 10.39
N GLY A 412 -4.88 26.55 10.97
CA GLY A 412 -3.78 25.96 10.19
C GLY A 412 -4.19 24.69 9.45
N GLU A 413 -5.13 23.92 9.99
CA GLU A 413 -5.70 22.75 9.29
C GLU A 413 -6.54 23.19 8.09
N LEU A 414 -7.37 24.23 8.24
CA LEU A 414 -8.14 24.79 7.15
C LEU A 414 -7.22 25.33 6.03
N GLU A 415 -6.15 26.04 6.39
CA GLU A 415 -5.16 26.57 5.45
C GLU A 415 -4.48 25.43 4.64
N ALA A 416 -4.02 24.38 5.31
CA ALA A 416 -3.42 23.21 4.65
C ALA A 416 -4.43 22.46 3.75
N LEU A 417 -5.69 22.43 4.17
CA LEU A 417 -6.76 21.80 3.39
C LEU A 417 -7.11 22.65 2.16
N ILE A 418 -7.04 23.99 2.25
CA ILE A 418 -7.19 24.90 1.10
C ILE A 418 -6.11 24.61 0.04
N GLU A 419 -4.84 24.45 0.41
CA GLU A 419 -3.77 24.10 -0.52
C GLU A 419 -4.03 22.74 -1.20
N THR A 420 -4.53 21.78 -0.43
CA THR A 420 -4.93 20.48 -0.95
C THR A 420 -6.08 20.60 -1.96
N ALA A 421 -7.10 21.40 -1.61
CA ALA A 421 -8.26 21.65 -2.46
C ALA A 421 -7.88 22.39 -3.75
N GLU A 422 -6.99 23.37 -3.70
CA GLU A 422 -6.47 24.07 -4.86
C GLU A 422 -5.68 23.14 -5.80
N THR A 423 -4.90 22.24 -5.23
CA THR A 423 -4.17 21.21 -5.98
C THR A 423 -5.15 20.27 -6.69
N GLU A 424 -6.21 19.87 -6.02
CA GLU A 424 -7.25 19.02 -6.61
C GLU A 424 -8.06 19.78 -7.66
N LEU A 425 -8.43 21.04 -7.41
CA LEU A 425 -9.09 21.91 -8.39
C LEU A 425 -8.25 22.07 -9.66
N ALA A 426 -6.93 22.22 -9.54
CA ALA A 426 -6.05 22.30 -10.69
C ALA A 426 -6.08 21.02 -11.55
N LYS A 427 -6.12 19.83 -10.92
CA LYS A 427 -6.27 18.56 -11.63
C LYS A 427 -7.62 18.45 -12.32
N ILE A 428 -8.71 18.81 -11.62
CA ILE A 428 -10.07 18.78 -12.17
C ILE A 428 -10.17 19.74 -13.34
N SER A 429 -9.69 20.98 -13.19
CA SER A 429 -9.74 22.03 -14.21
C SER A 429 -8.98 21.66 -15.48
N ALA A 430 -7.88 20.91 -15.35
CA ALA A 430 -7.13 20.36 -16.48
C ALA A 430 -7.92 19.31 -17.29
N LEU A 431 -8.96 18.74 -16.69
CA LEU A 431 -9.82 17.71 -17.27
C LEU A 431 -11.26 18.20 -17.49
N VAL A 432 -11.50 19.52 -17.52
CA VAL A 432 -12.79 20.10 -17.91
C VAL A 432 -12.88 20.19 -19.42
N GLY A 433 -13.99 19.74 -20.00
CA GLY A 433 -14.22 19.75 -21.44
C GLY A 433 -15.55 19.16 -21.87
N GLU A 434 -15.77 19.19 -23.20
CA GLU A 434 -16.96 18.61 -23.82
C GLU A 434 -16.67 17.24 -24.36
N GLY A 435 -17.08 16.22 -24.07
CA GLY A 435 -16.76 14.86 -24.53
C GLY A 435 -16.60 13.88 -23.39
N TYR A 436 -16.49 12.62 -23.76
CA TYR A 436 -16.34 11.57 -22.76
C TYR A 436 -14.95 11.68 -22.09
N GLY A 437 -14.90 11.40 -20.81
CA GLY A 437 -13.65 11.47 -20.05
C GLY A 437 -13.23 12.88 -19.66
N TYR A 438 -14.14 13.83 -19.69
CA TYR A 438 -13.95 15.18 -19.15
C TYR A 438 -14.99 15.48 -18.08
N TYR A 439 -14.65 16.35 -17.14
CA TYR A 439 -15.61 16.92 -16.20
C TYR A 439 -16.37 18.08 -16.87
N THR A 440 -17.59 18.33 -16.40
CA THR A 440 -18.27 19.57 -16.72
C THR A 440 -17.65 20.75 -15.98
N GLN A 441 -17.82 21.96 -16.48
CA GLN A 441 -17.36 23.18 -15.79
C GLN A 441 -17.95 23.27 -14.37
N SER A 442 -19.21 22.89 -14.18
CA SER A 442 -19.88 22.93 -12.88
C SER A 442 -19.19 22.08 -11.80
N VAL A 443 -18.52 21.01 -12.18
CA VAL A 443 -17.74 20.17 -11.24
C VAL A 443 -16.53 20.95 -10.70
N ALA A 444 -15.85 21.69 -11.55
CA ALA A 444 -14.75 22.55 -11.13
C ALA A 444 -15.25 23.76 -10.30
N ASP A 445 -16.33 24.40 -10.75
CA ASP A 445 -16.93 25.54 -10.08
C ASP A 445 -17.37 25.20 -8.65
N ALA A 446 -17.99 24.03 -8.43
CA ALA A 446 -18.40 23.60 -7.11
C ALA A 446 -17.23 23.49 -6.09
N LEU A 447 -16.08 23.01 -6.53
CA LEU A 447 -14.90 22.97 -5.65
C LEU A 447 -14.27 24.36 -5.51
N ALA A 448 -14.25 25.17 -6.56
CA ALA A 448 -13.76 26.55 -6.50
C ALA A 448 -14.57 27.41 -5.53
N ASP A 449 -15.89 27.27 -5.54
CA ASP A 449 -16.79 27.97 -4.61
C ASP A 449 -16.53 27.52 -3.16
N ALA A 450 -16.37 26.24 -2.89
CA ALA A 450 -16.03 25.74 -1.58
C ALA A 450 -14.69 26.29 -1.07
N ILE A 451 -13.68 26.36 -1.95
CA ILE A 451 -12.38 27.00 -1.64
C ILE A 451 -12.56 28.49 -1.33
N ALA A 452 -13.38 29.21 -2.10
CA ALA A 452 -13.63 30.63 -1.87
C ALA A 452 -14.31 30.88 -0.53
N VAL A 453 -15.26 30.04 -0.15
CA VAL A 453 -15.91 30.09 1.19
C VAL A 453 -14.88 29.85 2.30
N ALA A 454 -14.06 28.81 2.17
CA ALA A 454 -13.04 28.49 3.14
C ALA A 454 -12.00 29.61 3.32
N LYS A 455 -11.57 30.25 2.25
CA LYS A 455 -10.65 31.40 2.27
C LYS A 455 -11.22 32.67 2.91
N ALA A 456 -12.53 32.80 2.92
CA ALA A 456 -13.21 33.93 3.55
C ALA A 456 -13.33 33.78 5.07
N VAL A 457 -13.04 32.60 5.64
CA VAL A 457 -13.08 32.34 7.07
C VAL A 457 -11.92 33.06 7.75
N THR A 458 -12.21 33.89 8.73
CA THR A 458 -11.20 34.63 9.49
C THR A 458 -10.83 33.97 10.82
N VAL A 459 -11.74 33.17 11.37
CA VAL A 459 -11.55 32.34 12.57
C VAL A 459 -12.22 31.01 12.25
N ALA A 460 -11.40 30.01 11.97
CA ALA A 460 -11.88 28.68 11.58
C ALA A 460 -12.43 27.89 12.77
N ASP A 461 -13.48 27.15 12.54
CA ASP A 461 -13.97 26.09 13.39
C ASP A 461 -13.93 24.72 12.67
N ASP A 462 -14.19 23.63 13.42
CA ASP A 462 -14.16 22.29 12.86
C ASP A 462 -15.20 22.09 11.74
N SER A 463 -16.30 22.84 11.72
CA SER A 463 -17.31 22.79 10.65
C SER A 463 -16.78 23.32 9.33
N ASP A 464 -15.93 24.34 9.35
CA ASP A 464 -15.29 24.88 8.16
C ASP A 464 -14.34 23.85 7.53
N VAL A 465 -13.54 23.18 8.38
CA VAL A 465 -12.64 22.11 7.95
C VAL A 465 -13.41 20.94 7.34
N GLU A 466 -14.47 20.47 8.00
CA GLU A 466 -15.28 19.36 7.51
C GLU A 466 -16.04 19.70 6.22
N THR A 467 -16.52 20.94 6.10
CA THR A 467 -17.20 21.40 4.89
C THR A 467 -16.26 21.39 3.68
N LEU A 468 -15.04 21.90 3.81
CA LEU A 468 -14.07 21.87 2.73
C LEU A 468 -13.59 20.43 2.44
N ARG A 469 -13.40 19.61 3.49
CA ARG A 469 -13.05 18.20 3.34
C ARG A 469 -14.12 17.43 2.58
N ALA A 470 -15.40 17.65 2.89
CA ALA A 470 -16.51 17.05 2.16
C ALA A 470 -16.51 17.48 0.68
N ALA A 471 -16.21 18.74 0.40
CA ALA A 471 -16.10 19.24 -0.97
C ALA A 471 -14.90 18.62 -1.73
N ILE A 472 -13.76 18.37 -1.07
CA ILE A 472 -12.62 17.69 -1.69
C ILE A 472 -12.98 16.24 -2.03
N ASN A 473 -13.67 15.54 -1.13
CA ASN A 473 -14.00 14.13 -1.24
C ASN A 473 -15.33 13.85 -1.96
N ALA A 474 -15.97 14.89 -2.49
CA ALA A 474 -17.22 14.73 -3.23
C ALA A 474 -17.04 13.79 -4.43
N ASP A 475 -18.01 12.91 -4.64
CA ASP A 475 -18.04 12.05 -5.83
C ASP A 475 -18.18 12.92 -7.08
N ARG A 476 -17.23 12.81 -7.99
CA ARG A 476 -17.17 13.58 -9.24
C ARG A 476 -17.19 12.64 -10.42
N ARG A 477 -18.17 12.84 -11.26
CA ARG A 477 -18.41 12.01 -12.44
C ARG A 477 -18.06 12.78 -13.70
N GLY A 478 -17.48 12.08 -14.66
CA GLY A 478 -17.22 12.63 -15.98
C GLY A 478 -18.46 12.61 -16.88
N ASN A 479 -18.39 13.35 -17.96
CA ASN A 479 -19.43 13.36 -19.00
C ASN A 479 -19.69 11.94 -19.50
N ILE A 480 -20.95 11.57 -19.58
CA ILE A 480 -21.40 10.27 -20.05
C ILE A 480 -21.97 10.37 -21.47
N PRO A 481 -21.95 9.27 -22.24
CA PRO A 481 -22.63 9.23 -23.54
C PRO A 481 -24.14 9.43 -23.40
N ALA A 482 -24.75 10.06 -24.40
CA ALA A 482 -26.19 10.27 -24.43
C ALA A 482 -26.94 8.94 -24.51
N ALA A 483 -28.10 8.86 -23.88
CA ALA A 483 -28.98 7.69 -24.00
C ALA A 483 -29.34 7.43 -25.48
N GLY A 484 -29.22 6.19 -25.89
CA GLY A 484 -29.39 5.73 -27.26
C GLY A 484 -28.10 5.74 -28.10
N ALA A 485 -27.03 6.40 -27.65
CA ALA A 485 -25.74 6.36 -28.34
C ALA A 485 -25.21 4.91 -28.43
N LEU A 486 -24.54 4.62 -29.55
CA LEU A 486 -23.82 3.38 -29.74
C LEU A 486 -22.34 3.62 -29.52
N ILE A 487 -21.72 2.86 -28.61
CA ILE A 487 -20.35 3.04 -28.21
C ILE A 487 -19.59 1.72 -28.19
N ALA A 488 -18.26 1.81 -28.22
CA ALA A 488 -17.33 0.74 -27.94
C ALA A 488 -16.29 1.22 -26.93
N PHE A 489 -15.76 0.31 -26.11
CA PHE A 489 -14.66 0.59 -25.18
C PHE A 489 -13.35 0.08 -25.78
N GLN A 490 -12.39 0.98 -25.97
CA GLN A 490 -11.06 0.67 -26.41
C GLN A 490 -10.08 0.85 -25.24
N SER A 491 -9.21 -0.12 -25.00
CA SER A 491 -8.16 0.01 -24.01
C SER A 491 -7.18 1.12 -24.39
N ALA A 492 -7.07 2.12 -23.53
CA ALA A 492 -6.07 3.20 -23.62
C ALA A 492 -4.72 2.82 -22.98
N SER A 493 -4.57 1.58 -22.57
CA SER A 493 -3.38 1.04 -21.96
C SER A 493 -2.19 1.03 -22.91
N THR A 494 -0.99 1.21 -22.35
CA THR A 494 0.28 0.98 -23.05
C THR A 494 0.81 -0.46 -22.86
N LYS A 495 0.13 -1.28 -22.06
CA LYS A 495 0.51 -2.69 -21.86
C LYS A 495 0.20 -3.51 -23.12
N GLY A 496 1.22 -4.14 -23.70
CA GLY A 496 1.12 -4.83 -25.01
C GLY A 496 0.02 -5.88 -25.11
N TYR A 497 -0.40 -6.49 -23.99
CA TYR A 497 -1.46 -7.50 -24.02
C TYR A 497 -2.88 -6.91 -24.25
N CYS A 498 -3.12 -5.63 -23.93
CA CYS A 498 -4.44 -5.00 -24.07
C CYS A 498 -4.45 -3.69 -24.86
N ALA A 499 -3.30 -3.10 -25.18
CA ALA A 499 -3.19 -1.82 -25.87
C ALA A 499 -4.01 -1.77 -27.16
N GLY A 500 -4.93 -0.81 -27.28
CA GLY A 500 -5.77 -0.61 -28.44
C GLY A 500 -6.85 -1.67 -28.70
N LYS A 501 -6.96 -2.66 -27.85
CA LYS A 501 -7.97 -3.72 -27.96
C LYS A 501 -9.34 -3.23 -27.49
N TYR A 502 -10.39 -3.82 -28.04
CA TYR A 502 -11.78 -3.49 -27.72
C TYR A 502 -12.42 -4.53 -26.81
N VAL A 503 -13.40 -4.09 -26.03
CA VAL A 503 -14.25 -4.93 -25.20
C VAL A 503 -15.37 -5.52 -26.05
N LYS A 504 -15.62 -6.83 -25.92
CA LYS A 504 -16.76 -7.50 -26.54
C LYS A 504 -17.38 -8.55 -25.61
N THR A 505 -18.59 -8.96 -25.93
CA THR A 505 -19.23 -10.12 -25.28
C THR A 505 -18.83 -11.41 -25.97
N VAL A 506 -18.65 -12.45 -25.17
CA VAL A 506 -18.48 -13.83 -25.64
C VAL A 506 -19.29 -14.77 -24.74
N PRO A 507 -19.67 -15.97 -25.22
CA PRO A 507 -20.12 -17.04 -24.33
C PRO A 507 -19.03 -17.32 -23.30
N VAL A 508 -19.39 -17.74 -22.11
CA VAL A 508 -18.39 -18.11 -21.10
C VAL A 508 -17.57 -19.29 -21.59
N VAL A 509 -16.33 -19.04 -22.00
CA VAL A 509 -15.40 -20.03 -22.57
C VAL A 509 -14.34 -20.45 -21.56
N THR A 510 -14.12 -19.66 -20.53
CA THR A 510 -13.03 -19.89 -19.57
C THR A 510 -13.52 -19.86 -18.13
N ASN A 511 -13.16 -20.88 -17.36
CA ASN A 511 -13.26 -20.86 -15.90
C ASN A 511 -12.21 -19.88 -15.35
N TYR A 512 -12.53 -18.62 -15.24
CA TYR A 512 -11.70 -17.70 -14.47
C TYR A 512 -11.91 -17.96 -12.98
N SER A 513 -11.00 -18.70 -12.37
CA SER A 513 -11.01 -19.00 -10.93
C SER A 513 -10.15 -18.04 -10.11
N GLY A 514 -9.66 -16.94 -10.71
CA GLY A 514 -8.86 -15.93 -10.01
C GLY A 514 -9.71 -15.19 -8.95
N GLY A 515 -9.44 -15.44 -7.68
CA GLY A 515 -10.11 -14.75 -6.60
C GLY A 515 -11.41 -15.37 -6.08
N GLY A 516 -11.65 -16.64 -6.33
CA GLY A 516 -12.77 -17.39 -5.71
C GLY A 516 -14.08 -17.37 -6.49
N TYR A 517 -14.03 -17.00 -7.78
CA TYR A 517 -15.20 -17.05 -8.65
C TYR A 517 -15.08 -18.21 -9.64
N SER A 518 -16.04 -19.11 -9.59
CA SER A 518 -16.36 -19.97 -10.74
C SER A 518 -17.18 -19.11 -11.71
N ALA A 519 -16.74 -18.98 -12.95
CA ALA A 519 -17.57 -18.39 -13.99
C ALA A 519 -18.86 -19.21 -14.09
N ASP A 520 -19.99 -18.53 -13.92
CA ASP A 520 -21.27 -19.14 -14.21
C ASP A 520 -21.35 -19.38 -15.71
N ARG A 521 -21.41 -20.64 -16.13
CA ARG A 521 -21.34 -21.02 -17.54
C ARG A 521 -22.58 -20.63 -18.36
N ASP A 522 -23.63 -20.24 -17.67
CA ASP A 522 -24.90 -19.89 -18.32
C ASP A 522 -24.96 -18.41 -18.72
N HIS A 523 -23.93 -17.62 -18.40
CA HIS A 523 -23.88 -16.18 -18.72
C HIS A 523 -22.82 -15.87 -19.77
N THR A 524 -23.12 -14.84 -20.57
CA THR A 524 -22.09 -14.24 -21.42
C THR A 524 -21.18 -13.34 -20.57
N GLN A 525 -19.93 -13.23 -20.97
CA GLN A 525 -18.93 -12.42 -20.26
C GLN A 525 -18.26 -11.41 -21.18
N LEU A 526 -17.65 -10.40 -20.58
CA LEU A 526 -16.83 -9.43 -21.27
C LEU A 526 -15.38 -9.88 -21.37
N VAL A 527 -14.84 -9.82 -22.60
CA VAL A 527 -13.42 -10.04 -22.92
C VAL A 527 -12.89 -8.86 -23.72
N PHE A 528 -11.57 -8.81 -23.93
CA PHE A 528 -10.96 -7.84 -24.83
C PHE A 528 -10.08 -8.52 -25.87
N ASP A 529 -10.14 -8.00 -27.11
CA ASP A 529 -9.35 -8.53 -28.23
C ASP A 529 -9.21 -7.49 -29.35
N THR A 530 -8.46 -7.85 -30.40
CA THR A 530 -8.27 -7.02 -31.59
C THR A 530 -9.38 -7.31 -32.61
N PHE A 531 -10.26 -6.34 -32.84
CA PHE A 531 -11.34 -6.40 -33.84
C PHE A 531 -11.89 -4.98 -34.08
N GLU A 532 -12.69 -4.85 -35.15
CA GLU A 532 -13.31 -3.59 -35.53
C GLU A 532 -14.77 -3.56 -35.09
N PRO A 533 -15.22 -2.60 -34.25
CA PRO A 533 -16.61 -2.49 -33.82
C PRO A 533 -17.61 -2.41 -34.99
N ALA A 534 -17.27 -1.76 -36.10
CA ALA A 534 -18.12 -1.65 -37.26
C ALA A 534 -18.52 -3.00 -37.92
N THR A 535 -17.73 -4.05 -37.68
CA THR A 535 -18.00 -5.40 -38.21
C THR A 535 -18.19 -6.43 -37.11
N THR A 536 -18.12 -6.01 -35.86
CA THR A 536 -18.21 -6.90 -34.68
C THR A 536 -19.33 -6.40 -33.74
N PRO A 537 -20.59 -6.74 -33.97
CA PRO A 537 -21.72 -6.27 -33.17
C PRO A 537 -21.62 -6.61 -31.67
N SER A 538 -20.91 -7.69 -31.30
CA SER A 538 -20.65 -8.04 -29.91
C SER A 538 -19.73 -7.07 -29.18
N ALA A 539 -19.06 -6.15 -29.88
CA ALA A 539 -18.25 -5.07 -29.32
C ALA A 539 -19.00 -3.73 -29.21
N VAL A 540 -20.23 -3.66 -29.72
CA VAL A 540 -21.04 -2.46 -29.73
C VAL A 540 -22.04 -2.51 -28.59
N PHE A 541 -22.08 -1.41 -27.82
CA PHE A 541 -23.01 -1.26 -26.70
C PHE A 541 -23.89 -0.03 -26.91
N GLN A 542 -25.19 -0.20 -26.70
CA GLN A 542 -26.14 0.92 -26.62
C GLN A 542 -26.15 1.45 -25.18
N VAL A 543 -26.06 2.76 -25.07
CA VAL A 543 -26.20 3.48 -23.83
C VAL A 543 -27.68 3.58 -23.44
N ILE A 544 -28.03 3.12 -22.27
CA ILE A 544 -29.35 3.26 -21.67
C ILE A 544 -29.23 4.22 -20.48
N ALA A 545 -30.17 5.12 -20.31
CA ALA A 545 -30.19 6.06 -19.19
C ALA A 545 -30.11 5.31 -17.85
N GLY A 546 -29.27 5.80 -16.95
CA GLY A 546 -29.24 5.36 -15.55
C GLY A 546 -30.36 5.99 -14.74
N ASP A 547 -30.46 5.61 -13.48
CA ASP A 547 -31.50 6.08 -12.57
C ASP A 547 -31.10 7.43 -11.92
N ASN A 548 -29.81 7.78 -11.88
CA ASN A 548 -29.25 9.01 -11.33
C ASN A 548 -28.47 9.79 -12.40
N GLU A 549 -28.27 11.07 -12.17
CA GLU A 549 -27.42 11.91 -13.02
C GLU A 549 -25.98 11.39 -13.05
N GLY A 550 -25.35 11.39 -14.23
CA GLY A 550 -23.99 10.87 -14.43
C GLY A 550 -23.89 9.34 -14.42
N GLU A 551 -25.02 8.63 -14.44
CA GLU A 551 -25.09 7.19 -14.55
C GLU A 551 -25.70 6.74 -15.86
N PHE A 552 -25.25 5.59 -16.36
CA PHE A 552 -25.84 4.92 -17.51
C PHE A 552 -25.73 3.41 -17.37
N LYS A 553 -26.50 2.68 -18.15
CA LYS A 553 -26.44 1.22 -18.27
C LYS A 553 -25.98 0.84 -19.67
N LEU A 554 -25.42 -0.31 -19.85
CA LEU A 554 -24.92 -0.79 -21.15
C LEU A 554 -25.71 -2.00 -21.60
N LYS A 555 -26.24 -1.93 -22.79
CA LYS A 555 -26.90 -3.01 -23.49
C LYS A 555 -26.08 -3.42 -24.70
N ASN A 556 -25.66 -4.67 -24.79
CA ASN A 556 -24.90 -5.18 -25.90
C ASN A 556 -25.79 -5.37 -27.15
N MET A 557 -25.33 -4.90 -28.30
CA MET A 557 -26.13 -4.93 -29.53
C MET A 557 -26.26 -6.33 -30.15
N HIS A 558 -25.26 -7.20 -29.89
CA HIS A 558 -25.31 -8.58 -30.37
C HIS A 558 -26.28 -9.44 -29.57
N THR A 559 -26.20 -9.38 -28.22
CA THR A 559 -26.91 -10.28 -27.32
C THR A 559 -28.22 -9.72 -26.82
N GLN A 560 -28.39 -8.40 -26.90
CA GLN A 560 -29.46 -7.65 -26.25
C GLN A 560 -29.46 -7.74 -24.70
N GLU A 561 -28.38 -8.26 -24.13
CA GLU A 561 -28.16 -8.36 -22.70
C GLU A 561 -27.48 -7.11 -22.16
N TYR A 562 -27.60 -6.92 -20.85
CA TYR A 562 -27.04 -5.81 -20.12
C TYR A 562 -25.83 -6.24 -19.28
N VAL A 563 -24.93 -5.32 -19.00
CA VAL A 563 -23.86 -5.53 -18.00
C VAL A 563 -24.50 -5.62 -16.63
N VAL A 564 -24.37 -6.77 -15.94
CA VAL A 564 -25.03 -7.03 -14.65
C VAL A 564 -24.06 -7.26 -13.51
N SER A 565 -22.77 -7.26 -13.76
CA SER A 565 -21.77 -7.51 -12.73
C SER A 565 -20.61 -6.52 -12.84
N PHE A 566 -20.29 -5.91 -11.72
CA PHE A 566 -19.12 -5.05 -11.56
C PHE A 566 -18.38 -5.45 -10.29
N VAL A 567 -17.75 -6.63 -10.31
CA VAL A 567 -17.07 -7.25 -9.17
C VAL A 567 -15.67 -7.70 -9.58
N LYS A 568 -14.84 -8.13 -8.65
CA LYS A 568 -13.46 -8.57 -8.90
C LYS A 568 -13.34 -9.80 -9.81
N SER A 569 -14.44 -10.48 -10.10
CA SER A 569 -14.53 -11.56 -11.09
C SER A 569 -14.75 -11.03 -12.50
N ALA A 570 -14.79 -11.94 -13.48
CA ALA A 570 -15.17 -11.60 -14.84
C ALA A 570 -16.52 -10.90 -14.90
N GLN A 571 -16.63 -9.83 -15.69
CA GLN A 571 -17.86 -9.10 -15.88
C GLN A 571 -18.84 -9.94 -16.69
N HIS A 572 -20.11 -9.95 -16.27
CA HIS A 572 -21.17 -10.76 -16.86
C HIS A 572 -22.26 -9.92 -17.49
N MET A 573 -22.91 -10.53 -18.47
CA MET A 573 -24.10 -10.01 -19.10
C MET A 573 -25.35 -10.70 -18.53
N GLY A 574 -26.50 -10.02 -18.59
CA GLY A 574 -27.75 -10.58 -18.11
C GLY A 574 -28.95 -9.72 -18.47
N THR A 575 -30.05 -9.87 -17.72
CA THR A 575 -31.29 -9.19 -18.00
C THR A 575 -31.27 -7.73 -17.56
N GLU A 576 -32.11 -6.91 -18.14
CA GLU A 576 -32.29 -5.50 -17.82
C GLU A 576 -32.58 -5.25 -16.32
N ALA A 577 -33.39 -6.12 -15.69
CA ALA A 577 -33.72 -6.00 -14.29
C ALA A 577 -32.52 -6.06 -13.34
N ASN A 578 -31.42 -6.68 -13.78
CA ASN A 578 -30.18 -6.83 -13.05
C ASN A 578 -29.08 -5.88 -13.56
N ALA A 579 -29.39 -5.00 -14.51
CA ALA A 579 -28.42 -4.09 -15.09
C ALA A 579 -27.79 -3.17 -14.04
N VAL A 580 -26.46 -3.11 -14.01
CA VAL A 580 -25.74 -2.21 -13.10
C VAL A 580 -25.58 -0.84 -13.72
N ALA A 581 -25.72 0.18 -12.89
CA ALA A 581 -25.38 1.54 -13.28
C ALA A 581 -23.86 1.71 -13.35
N ILE A 582 -23.41 2.45 -14.34
CA ILE A 582 -22.00 2.71 -14.65
C ILE A 582 -21.76 4.20 -14.56
N THR A 583 -20.60 4.57 -14.03
CA THR A 583 -20.09 5.94 -13.96
C THR A 583 -18.72 6.04 -14.60
N LEU A 584 -18.36 7.22 -15.04
CA LEU A 584 -17.07 7.53 -15.65
C LEU A 584 -16.29 8.49 -14.77
N LYS A 585 -14.99 8.20 -14.58
CA LYS A 585 -14.05 9.07 -13.90
C LYS A 585 -12.96 9.48 -14.90
N PRO A 586 -12.78 10.77 -15.20
CA PRO A 586 -11.67 11.25 -16.00
C PRO A 586 -10.33 10.91 -15.36
N ILE A 587 -9.39 10.40 -16.15
CA ILE A 587 -8.02 10.05 -15.71
C ILE A 587 -7.00 10.97 -16.35
N SER A 588 -7.12 11.19 -17.64
CA SER A 588 -6.34 12.13 -18.45
C SER A 588 -7.17 12.56 -19.65
N GLU A 589 -6.66 13.43 -20.46
CA GLU A 589 -7.35 13.96 -21.64
C GLU A 589 -7.95 12.85 -22.52
N GLY A 590 -9.29 12.75 -22.56
CA GLY A 590 -10.03 11.75 -23.31
C GLY A 590 -9.97 10.31 -22.75
N GLN A 591 -9.28 10.07 -21.66
CA GLN A 591 -9.13 8.74 -21.04
C GLN A 591 -9.91 8.63 -19.74
N ILE A 592 -10.58 7.53 -19.54
CA ILE A 592 -11.47 7.29 -18.43
C ILE A 592 -11.14 6.00 -17.65
N ALA A 593 -11.52 6.00 -16.40
CA ALA A 593 -11.80 4.79 -15.65
C ALA A 593 -13.32 4.58 -15.59
N VAL A 594 -13.76 3.33 -15.74
CA VAL A 594 -15.17 2.94 -15.79
C VAL A 594 -15.51 2.19 -14.51
N PHE A 595 -16.49 2.70 -13.76
CA PHE A 595 -16.89 2.13 -12.48
C PHE A 595 -18.34 1.64 -12.53
N GLY A 596 -18.67 0.60 -11.76
CA GLY A 596 -20.05 0.37 -11.35
C GLY A 596 -20.40 1.41 -10.27
N ALA A 597 -21.60 1.97 -10.32
CA ALA A 597 -22.00 3.10 -9.45
C ALA A 597 -21.82 2.85 -7.94
N ASN A 598 -21.81 1.59 -7.52
CA ASN A 598 -21.62 1.17 -6.11
C ASN A 598 -20.29 0.45 -5.89
N ASN A 599 -19.32 0.60 -6.77
CA ASN A 599 -18.04 -0.10 -6.69
C ASN A 599 -16.87 0.87 -6.80
N GLU A 600 -15.97 0.82 -5.84
CA GLU A 600 -14.75 1.66 -5.81
C GLU A 600 -13.65 1.18 -6.77
N LYS A 601 -13.87 0.04 -7.45
CA LYS A 601 -12.85 -0.59 -8.30
C LYS A 601 -13.22 -0.46 -9.78
N PRO A 602 -12.31 0.09 -10.60
CA PRO A 602 -12.56 0.28 -12.02
C PRO A 602 -12.55 -1.01 -12.84
N MET A 603 -13.17 -0.95 -14.00
CA MET A 603 -13.08 -1.95 -15.06
C MET A 603 -11.61 -2.12 -15.51
N HIS A 604 -11.15 -3.36 -15.59
CA HIS A 604 -9.75 -3.71 -15.83
C HIS A 604 -9.59 -4.85 -16.82
N ALA A 605 -8.65 -4.71 -17.76
CA ALA A 605 -8.25 -5.77 -18.69
C ALA A 605 -7.27 -6.73 -18.02
N GLN A 606 -7.71 -7.94 -17.70
CA GLN A 606 -6.93 -8.93 -16.98
C GLN A 606 -6.09 -9.79 -17.94
N GLU A 607 -4.76 -9.80 -17.78
CA GLU A 607 -3.79 -10.41 -18.71
C GLU A 607 -3.94 -11.92 -18.86
N ALA A 608 -4.07 -12.64 -17.76
CA ALA A 608 -3.95 -14.10 -17.76
C ALA A 608 -5.05 -14.82 -18.56
N HIS A 609 -6.22 -14.21 -18.72
CA HIS A 609 -7.39 -14.83 -19.34
C HIS A 609 -8.07 -13.97 -20.42
N ASN A 610 -7.54 -12.79 -20.71
CA ASN A 610 -8.13 -11.79 -21.62
C ASN A 610 -9.57 -11.41 -21.27
N VAL A 611 -9.93 -11.44 -19.98
CA VAL A 611 -11.28 -11.10 -19.50
C VAL A 611 -11.30 -9.70 -18.88
N ILE A 612 -12.48 -9.10 -18.84
CA ILE A 612 -12.73 -7.87 -18.13
C ILE A 612 -13.13 -8.20 -16.69
N VAL A 613 -12.43 -7.60 -15.73
CA VAL A 613 -12.65 -7.72 -14.27
C VAL A 613 -12.72 -6.33 -13.64
N THR A 614 -12.89 -6.24 -12.33
CA THR A 614 -12.55 -5.03 -11.58
C THR A 614 -11.25 -5.24 -10.80
N TRP A 615 -10.42 -4.20 -10.68
CA TRP A 615 -9.14 -4.29 -9.99
C TRP A 615 -8.93 -3.14 -8.99
N ASP A 616 -8.12 -3.39 -7.93
CA ASP A 616 -7.96 -2.49 -6.78
C ASP A 616 -7.24 -1.16 -7.10
N ALA A 617 -6.51 -1.08 -8.19
CA ALA A 617 -5.70 0.08 -8.52
C ALA A 617 -6.40 0.99 -9.53
N GLU A 618 -6.92 2.13 -9.10
CA GLU A 618 -7.42 3.21 -9.98
C GLU A 618 -6.37 3.66 -11.03
N LYS A 619 -5.10 3.47 -10.71
CA LYS A 619 -3.96 3.90 -11.52
C LYS A 619 -3.29 2.79 -12.30
N ASP A 620 -3.84 1.59 -12.32
CA ASP A 620 -3.28 0.55 -13.19
C ASP A 620 -3.59 0.91 -14.65
N ASN A 621 -2.55 1.00 -15.44
CA ASN A 621 -2.62 1.35 -16.86
C ASN A 621 -3.62 0.48 -17.65
N ALA A 622 -3.88 -0.75 -17.23
CA ALA A 622 -4.88 -1.64 -17.84
C ALA A 622 -6.34 -1.38 -17.40
N SER A 623 -6.56 -0.38 -16.55
CA SER A 623 -7.90 0.09 -16.14
C SER A 623 -8.33 1.38 -16.85
N VAL A 624 -7.56 1.82 -17.84
CA VAL A 624 -7.82 3.06 -18.58
C VAL A 624 -8.40 2.76 -19.95
N TRP A 625 -9.47 3.46 -20.29
CA TRP A 625 -10.28 3.23 -21.48
C TRP A 625 -10.55 4.52 -22.27
N ASN A 626 -10.75 4.37 -23.56
CA ASN A 626 -11.40 5.36 -24.42
C ASN A 626 -12.82 4.88 -24.74
N ILE A 627 -13.78 5.78 -24.80
CA ILE A 627 -15.08 5.52 -25.41
C ILE A 627 -15.00 5.98 -26.86
N VAL A 628 -15.38 5.10 -27.75
CA VAL A 628 -15.42 5.33 -29.19
C VAL A 628 -16.87 5.28 -29.64
N ASP A 629 -17.36 6.38 -30.25
CA ASP A 629 -18.68 6.39 -30.87
C ASP A 629 -18.70 5.44 -32.08
N VAL A 630 -19.78 4.69 -32.20
CA VAL A 630 -20.02 3.78 -33.31
C VAL A 630 -21.17 4.31 -34.14
N GLU A 631 -20.87 5.00 -35.24
CA GLU A 631 -21.88 5.58 -36.08
C GLU A 631 -22.70 4.53 -36.84
N GLU A 632 -22.04 3.48 -37.32
CA GLU A 632 -22.69 2.33 -37.98
C GLU A 632 -21.93 1.04 -37.68
N PHE A 633 -22.67 -0.06 -37.66
CA PHE A 633 -22.08 -1.40 -37.63
C PHE A 633 -22.94 -2.38 -38.44
N ALA A 634 -22.34 -3.50 -38.78
CA ALA A 634 -23.01 -4.53 -39.58
C ALA A 634 -22.59 -5.94 -39.12
N HIS A 635 -23.46 -6.89 -39.41
CA HIS A 635 -23.08 -8.31 -39.38
C HIS A 635 -22.80 -8.78 -40.81
N GLU A 636 -21.64 -9.39 -41.01
CA GLU A 636 -21.22 -9.95 -42.28
C GLU A 636 -21.71 -11.39 -42.41
N LEU A 637 -22.53 -11.67 -43.43
CA LEU A 637 -23.01 -13.01 -43.76
C LEU A 637 -22.39 -13.47 -45.09
N THR A 638 -21.70 -14.59 -45.07
CA THR A 638 -21.24 -15.26 -46.30
C THR A 638 -22.25 -16.30 -46.72
N VAL A 639 -22.69 -16.21 -47.98
CA VAL A 639 -23.55 -17.17 -48.66
C VAL A 639 -22.69 -17.98 -49.65
N SER A 640 -22.73 -19.29 -49.56
CA SER A 640 -22.00 -20.20 -50.42
C SER A 640 -22.63 -20.31 -51.83
N GLU A 641 -22.02 -21.10 -52.70
CA GLU A 641 -22.54 -21.40 -54.04
C GLU A 641 -23.94 -22.06 -54.08
N VAL A 642 -24.29 -22.67 -52.95
CA VAL A 642 -25.64 -23.24 -52.73
C VAL A 642 -26.72 -22.18 -52.74
N GLY A 643 -26.37 -20.95 -52.49
CA GLY A 643 -27.30 -19.82 -52.55
C GLY A 643 -28.19 -19.63 -51.31
N TYR A 644 -27.95 -20.38 -50.26
CA TYR A 644 -28.75 -20.34 -49.03
C TYR A 644 -27.87 -20.27 -47.77
N ALA A 645 -28.39 -19.58 -46.78
CA ALA A 645 -27.84 -19.51 -45.42
C ALA A 645 -28.96 -19.40 -44.39
N THR A 646 -28.62 -19.43 -43.11
CA THR A 646 -29.56 -19.08 -42.04
C THR A 646 -28.99 -17.96 -41.24
N LEU A 647 -29.83 -17.10 -40.65
CA LEU A 647 -29.42 -15.93 -39.91
C LEU A 647 -30.43 -15.59 -38.79
N GLN A 648 -29.90 -15.27 -37.64
CA GLN A 648 -30.62 -14.53 -36.61
C GLN A 648 -29.65 -13.48 -36.02
N LEU A 649 -30.12 -12.22 -35.93
CA LEU A 649 -29.36 -11.12 -35.34
C LEU A 649 -30.01 -10.63 -34.04
N GLY A 650 -29.20 -10.08 -33.11
CA GLY A 650 -29.67 -9.46 -31.90
C GLY A 650 -30.17 -8.03 -32.09
N PHE A 651 -30.06 -7.48 -33.27
CA PHE A 651 -30.44 -6.10 -33.63
C PHE A 651 -31.21 -6.06 -34.95
N ASP A 652 -31.99 -5.00 -35.14
CA ASP A 652 -32.65 -4.76 -36.42
C ASP A 652 -31.62 -4.45 -37.50
N ALA A 653 -31.75 -5.07 -38.67
CA ALA A 653 -30.78 -4.90 -39.75
C ALA A 653 -31.47 -4.67 -41.10
N ILE A 654 -30.90 -3.76 -41.88
CA ILE A 654 -31.29 -3.59 -43.27
C ILE A 654 -30.94 -4.87 -44.06
N ILE A 655 -31.92 -5.45 -44.73
CA ILE A 655 -31.67 -6.60 -45.63
C ILE A 655 -30.94 -6.08 -46.89
N PRO A 656 -29.73 -6.58 -47.17
CA PRO A 656 -28.92 -6.10 -48.28
C PRO A 656 -29.59 -6.34 -49.63
N ALA A 657 -29.30 -5.47 -50.60
CA ALA A 657 -29.78 -5.65 -51.99
C ALA A 657 -29.35 -7.01 -52.56
N GLY A 658 -30.27 -7.72 -53.18
CA GLY A 658 -30.03 -9.06 -53.75
C GLY A 658 -30.11 -10.21 -52.74
N VAL A 659 -30.51 -9.90 -51.49
CA VAL A 659 -30.77 -10.86 -50.41
C VAL A 659 -32.27 -10.93 -50.16
N GLU A 660 -32.78 -12.11 -50.00
CA GLU A 660 -34.14 -12.38 -49.55
C GLU A 660 -34.10 -13.16 -48.26
N CYS A 661 -34.87 -12.72 -47.27
CA CYS A 661 -34.98 -13.34 -45.95
C CYS A 661 -36.42 -13.90 -45.78
N PHE A 662 -36.48 -15.12 -45.25
CA PHE A 662 -37.76 -15.83 -45.10
C PHE A 662 -37.92 -16.43 -43.70
N LYS A 663 -39.04 -16.25 -43.09
CA LYS A 663 -39.48 -16.97 -41.88
C LYS A 663 -40.30 -18.22 -42.27
N VAL A 664 -40.31 -19.21 -41.41
CA VAL A 664 -41.20 -20.40 -41.56
C VAL A 664 -42.48 -20.16 -40.75
N VAL A 665 -43.61 -20.16 -41.39
CA VAL A 665 -44.89 -19.89 -40.73
C VAL A 665 -45.73 -21.16 -40.51
N SER A 666 -45.60 -22.17 -41.38
CA SER A 666 -46.27 -23.45 -41.23
C SER A 666 -45.56 -24.54 -41.99
N SER A 667 -46.00 -25.79 -41.82
CA SER A 667 -45.54 -26.94 -42.65
C SER A 667 -46.76 -27.69 -43.21
N GLU A 668 -46.58 -28.24 -44.42
CA GLU A 668 -47.58 -29.09 -45.07
C GLU A 668 -46.85 -30.26 -45.72
N SER A 669 -47.18 -31.47 -45.32
CA SER A 669 -46.49 -32.69 -45.77
C SER A 669 -44.96 -32.60 -45.50
N ASP A 670 -44.12 -32.60 -46.55
CA ASP A 670 -42.68 -32.49 -46.57
C ASP A 670 -42.19 -31.08 -47.02
N TRP A 671 -43.05 -30.08 -46.93
CA TRP A 671 -42.76 -28.69 -47.24
C TRP A 671 -42.94 -27.79 -46.02
N VAL A 672 -42.07 -26.77 -45.96
CA VAL A 672 -42.30 -25.61 -45.06
C VAL A 672 -42.77 -24.42 -45.90
N ASN A 673 -43.76 -23.72 -45.38
CA ASN A 673 -44.31 -22.50 -46.00
C ASN A 673 -43.48 -21.32 -45.53
N LEU A 674 -42.94 -20.58 -46.49
CA LEU A 674 -42.04 -19.45 -46.21
C LEU A 674 -42.74 -18.13 -46.47
N GLU A 675 -42.60 -17.21 -45.57
CA GLU A 675 -43.05 -15.84 -45.72
C GLU A 675 -41.88 -14.90 -45.75
N LYS A 676 -41.86 -13.98 -46.70
CA LYS A 676 -40.76 -13.05 -46.90
C LYS A 676 -40.75 -11.96 -45.81
N VAL A 677 -39.59 -11.71 -45.26
CA VAL A 677 -39.31 -10.55 -44.38
C VAL A 677 -38.87 -9.39 -45.27
N GLU A 678 -39.58 -8.29 -45.20
CA GLU A 678 -39.37 -7.14 -46.10
C GLU A 678 -38.45 -6.09 -45.49
N SER A 679 -37.50 -5.62 -46.25
CA SER A 679 -36.62 -4.48 -46.02
C SER A 679 -35.77 -4.52 -44.74
N VAL A 680 -36.32 -4.83 -43.60
CA VAL A 680 -35.66 -4.86 -42.29
C VAL A 680 -35.82 -6.26 -41.67
N LEU A 681 -34.69 -6.88 -41.33
CA LEU A 681 -34.67 -8.08 -40.51
C LEU A 681 -34.78 -7.63 -39.04
N PRO A 682 -35.87 -7.96 -38.33
CA PRO A 682 -36.05 -7.56 -36.93
C PRO A 682 -35.08 -8.26 -35.98
N ALA A 683 -34.72 -7.62 -34.91
CA ALA A 683 -33.92 -8.20 -33.80
C ALA A 683 -34.59 -9.50 -33.28
N GLY A 684 -33.83 -10.56 -33.26
CA GLY A 684 -34.30 -11.89 -32.80
C GLY A 684 -35.18 -12.63 -33.78
N GLU A 685 -35.44 -12.11 -35.01
CA GLU A 685 -36.15 -12.83 -36.05
C GLU A 685 -35.17 -13.85 -36.68
N ALA A 686 -35.54 -15.12 -36.70
CA ALA A 686 -34.78 -16.20 -37.27
C ALA A 686 -35.22 -16.40 -38.72
N VAL A 687 -34.27 -16.43 -39.70
CA VAL A 687 -34.63 -16.48 -41.10
C VAL A 687 -33.75 -17.47 -41.90
N ILE A 688 -34.34 -18.00 -42.99
CA ILE A 688 -33.62 -18.59 -44.10
C ILE A 688 -33.28 -17.44 -45.05
N VAL A 689 -32.02 -17.33 -45.41
CA VAL A 689 -31.49 -16.33 -46.33
C VAL A 689 -31.27 -16.98 -47.70
N LYS A 690 -31.75 -16.32 -48.76
CA LYS A 690 -31.50 -16.71 -50.13
C LYS A 690 -30.80 -15.58 -50.88
N ALA A 691 -29.66 -15.85 -51.46
CA ALA A 691 -28.87 -14.88 -52.20
C ALA A 691 -27.89 -15.61 -53.13
N THR A 692 -27.34 -14.93 -54.11
CA THR A 692 -26.18 -15.46 -54.85
C THR A 692 -24.96 -15.64 -53.96
N GLN A 693 -24.01 -16.47 -54.41
CA GLN A 693 -22.74 -16.61 -53.67
C GLN A 693 -22.08 -15.24 -53.45
N GLY A 694 -21.73 -14.93 -52.23
CA GLY A 694 -21.09 -13.65 -51.87
C GLY A 694 -21.13 -13.36 -50.38
N THR A 695 -20.59 -12.18 -50.01
CA THR A 695 -20.61 -11.65 -48.63
C THR A 695 -21.54 -10.44 -48.61
N TYR A 696 -22.42 -10.44 -47.62
CA TYR A 696 -23.48 -9.44 -47.47
C TYR A 696 -23.45 -8.81 -46.09
N ASN A 697 -23.53 -7.47 -46.03
CA ASN A 697 -23.47 -6.71 -44.80
C ASN A 697 -24.87 -6.32 -44.35
N PHE A 698 -25.36 -6.92 -43.30
CA PHE A 698 -26.60 -6.61 -42.60
C PHE A 698 -26.36 -5.43 -41.67
N LYS A 699 -26.55 -4.20 -42.17
CA LYS A 699 -26.30 -2.95 -41.42
C LYS A 699 -27.37 -2.71 -40.38
N TYR A 700 -26.95 -2.29 -39.21
CA TYR A 700 -27.83 -1.89 -38.12
C TYR A 700 -28.86 -0.83 -38.57
N THR A 701 -30.07 -0.97 -38.10
CA THR A 701 -31.16 0.00 -38.22
C THR A 701 -32.10 -0.15 -37.04
N THR A 702 -33.19 0.56 -37.04
CA THR A 702 -34.27 0.47 -36.05
C THR A 702 -35.61 0.34 -36.73
N GLY A 703 -36.67 -0.11 -35.99
CA GLY A 703 -38.03 -0.16 -36.46
C GLY A 703 -38.48 -1.52 -37.00
N GLY A 704 -37.68 -2.56 -36.85
CA GLY A 704 -38.06 -3.92 -37.11
C GLY A 704 -39.15 -4.39 -36.09
N THR A 705 -40.10 -5.16 -36.55
CA THR A 705 -41.10 -5.76 -35.68
C THR A 705 -41.01 -7.31 -35.87
N LYS A 706 -40.57 -7.97 -34.81
CA LYS A 706 -40.47 -9.42 -34.78
C LYS A 706 -41.85 -10.08 -34.90
N SER A 707 -41.92 -11.13 -35.65
CA SER A 707 -43.11 -11.92 -35.87
C SER A 707 -43.35 -12.96 -34.77
N ASP A 708 -44.59 -13.12 -34.37
CA ASP A 708 -44.94 -14.13 -33.36
C ASP A 708 -45.23 -15.52 -33.97
N ASP A 709 -45.41 -15.61 -35.29
CA ASP A 709 -45.79 -16.83 -35.99
C ASP A 709 -44.61 -17.62 -36.56
N ASN A 710 -43.39 -17.05 -36.53
CA ASN A 710 -42.18 -17.74 -36.98
C ASN A 710 -41.90 -19.02 -36.22
N LYS A 711 -41.66 -20.12 -36.92
CA LYS A 711 -41.32 -21.42 -36.31
C LYS A 711 -39.81 -21.67 -36.19
N LEU A 712 -39.00 -20.84 -36.83
CA LEU A 712 -37.57 -20.94 -36.76
C LEU A 712 -37.07 -20.39 -35.41
N VAL A 713 -36.03 -21.01 -34.92
CA VAL A 713 -35.31 -20.60 -33.72
C VAL A 713 -33.80 -20.48 -34.02
N GLY A 714 -33.15 -19.44 -33.58
CA GLY A 714 -31.72 -19.27 -33.73
C GLY A 714 -31.02 -19.02 -32.43
N THR A 715 -29.69 -18.98 -32.51
CA THR A 715 -28.82 -18.63 -31.37
C THR A 715 -27.85 -17.56 -31.81
N LEU A 716 -27.58 -16.60 -30.90
CA LEU A 716 -26.60 -15.53 -31.14
C LEU A 716 -25.17 -15.97 -30.91
N TYR A 717 -25.01 -17.13 -30.29
CA TYR A 717 -23.71 -17.76 -29.99
C TYR A 717 -23.74 -19.22 -30.39
N ASP A 718 -22.57 -19.83 -30.43
CA ASP A 718 -22.43 -21.27 -30.49
C ASP A 718 -23.13 -21.89 -29.27
N LYS A 719 -24.14 -22.68 -29.53
CA LYS A 719 -24.91 -23.30 -28.46
C LYS A 719 -25.19 -24.75 -28.78
N TYR A 720 -24.98 -25.61 -27.80
CA TYR A 720 -25.41 -27.00 -27.89
C TYR A 720 -26.93 -27.08 -27.61
N ILE A 721 -27.66 -27.57 -28.60
CA ILE A 721 -29.09 -27.81 -28.49
C ILE A 721 -29.27 -29.26 -28.09
N THR A 722 -29.82 -29.47 -26.88
CA THR A 722 -29.96 -30.81 -26.26
C THR A 722 -31.41 -31.21 -26.17
N ASP A 723 -31.70 -32.49 -26.39
CA ASP A 723 -33.05 -33.11 -26.30
C ASP A 723 -34.11 -32.48 -27.20
N VAL A 724 -33.71 -31.80 -28.27
CA VAL A 724 -34.62 -31.17 -29.21
C VAL A 724 -34.47 -31.86 -30.58
N ALA A 725 -35.52 -32.58 -31.01
CA ALA A 725 -35.56 -32.98 -32.42
C ALA A 725 -35.73 -31.73 -33.30
N ALA A 726 -34.80 -31.53 -34.21
CA ALA A 726 -34.76 -30.31 -35.00
C ALA A 726 -34.34 -30.60 -36.46
N TYR A 727 -34.63 -29.64 -37.33
CA TYR A 727 -34.18 -29.61 -38.72
C TYR A 727 -33.26 -28.42 -38.93
N VAL A 728 -32.17 -28.63 -39.63
CA VAL A 728 -31.14 -27.64 -39.97
C VAL A 728 -30.99 -27.48 -41.44
N LEU A 729 -30.64 -26.28 -41.91
CA LEU A 729 -30.35 -26.06 -43.33
C LEU A 729 -29.19 -26.93 -43.80
N SER A 730 -29.40 -27.68 -44.84
CA SER A 730 -28.38 -28.54 -45.47
C SER A 730 -28.67 -28.66 -46.95
N ALA A 731 -27.69 -29.10 -47.71
CA ALA A 731 -27.81 -29.30 -49.14
C ALA A 731 -27.05 -30.59 -49.54
N PRO A 732 -27.50 -31.75 -49.09
CA PRO A 732 -26.92 -33.01 -49.56
C PRO A 732 -27.33 -33.26 -51.01
N ASP A 733 -26.54 -34.04 -51.74
CA ASP A 733 -26.94 -34.72 -52.98
C ASP A 733 -27.60 -36.05 -52.55
N THR A 734 -28.94 -36.07 -52.53
CA THR A 734 -29.68 -37.22 -51.96
C THR A 734 -29.94 -38.32 -52.92
N ASP A 735 -29.88 -38.05 -54.24
CA ASP A 735 -30.09 -39.01 -55.31
C ASP A 735 -28.83 -39.29 -56.16
N GLU A 736 -27.69 -38.74 -55.75
CA GLU A 736 -26.36 -38.97 -56.41
C GLU A 736 -26.30 -38.46 -57.85
N ASP A 737 -27.12 -37.48 -58.20
CA ASP A 737 -27.13 -36.94 -59.58
C ASP A 737 -26.13 -35.80 -59.79
N GLY A 738 -25.43 -35.39 -58.69
CA GLY A 738 -24.47 -34.28 -58.65
C GLY A 738 -25.09 -32.92 -58.42
N VAL A 739 -26.38 -32.87 -58.10
CA VAL A 739 -27.09 -31.63 -57.70
C VAL A 739 -27.42 -31.67 -56.23
N ALA A 740 -27.10 -30.59 -55.51
CA ALA A 740 -27.40 -30.46 -54.09
C ALA A 740 -28.87 -30.07 -53.87
N GLU A 741 -29.63 -30.85 -53.07
CA GLU A 741 -31.03 -30.53 -52.72
C GLU A 741 -31.05 -29.67 -51.45
N VAL A 742 -31.29 -28.37 -51.59
CA VAL A 742 -31.38 -27.46 -50.47
C VAL A 742 -32.67 -27.62 -49.70
N GLY A 743 -32.58 -27.83 -48.39
CA GLY A 743 -33.74 -28.02 -47.54
C GLY A 743 -33.40 -27.97 -46.03
N LEU A 744 -34.37 -28.19 -45.23
CA LEU A 744 -34.21 -28.40 -43.80
C LEU A 744 -34.18 -29.90 -43.50
N TYR A 745 -33.04 -30.40 -43.14
CA TYR A 745 -32.79 -31.82 -42.87
C TYR A 745 -32.72 -32.08 -41.39
N LYS A 746 -33.20 -33.27 -41.00
CA LYS A 746 -33.16 -33.67 -39.62
C LYS A 746 -31.72 -33.57 -39.07
N ALA A 747 -31.53 -32.82 -37.98
CA ALA A 747 -30.23 -32.62 -37.39
C ALA A 747 -29.58 -33.96 -36.99
N LYS A 748 -28.33 -34.18 -37.42
CA LYS A 748 -27.57 -35.35 -37.00
C LYS A 748 -26.99 -35.10 -35.62
N PHE A 749 -27.33 -35.97 -34.69
CA PHE A 749 -26.83 -35.90 -33.33
C PHE A 749 -25.43 -36.51 -33.26
N THR A 750 -24.52 -35.75 -32.64
CA THR A 750 -23.17 -36.22 -32.35
C THR A 750 -22.95 -36.22 -30.87
N SER A 751 -22.39 -37.28 -30.31
CA SER A 751 -21.84 -37.24 -28.98
C SER A 751 -20.52 -36.47 -29.03
N PHE A 752 -20.31 -35.51 -28.16
CA PHE A 752 -19.04 -34.80 -28.05
C PHE A 752 -18.57 -34.74 -26.59
N VAL A 753 -17.26 -34.62 -26.44
CA VAL A 753 -16.63 -34.36 -25.16
C VAL A 753 -16.51 -32.85 -25.00
N ASP A 754 -17.11 -32.32 -23.98
CA ASP A 754 -16.89 -30.91 -23.61
C ASP A 754 -15.43 -30.72 -23.21
N THR A 755 -14.64 -30.15 -24.08
CA THR A 755 -13.23 -29.83 -23.83
C THR A 755 -13.05 -28.49 -23.13
N SER A 756 -14.14 -27.76 -22.79
CA SER A 756 -14.12 -26.45 -22.15
C SER A 756 -13.76 -26.50 -20.65
N GLY A 757 -12.95 -27.45 -20.21
CA GLY A 757 -12.26 -27.41 -18.91
C GLY A 757 -12.91 -28.20 -17.76
N THR A 758 -14.07 -28.85 -17.94
CA THR A 758 -14.64 -29.70 -16.86
C THR A 758 -14.40 -31.19 -17.07
N GLY A 759 -13.90 -31.61 -18.23
CA GLY A 759 -13.70 -33.05 -18.53
C GLY A 759 -14.97 -33.90 -18.50
N GLN A 760 -16.15 -33.25 -18.45
CA GLN A 760 -17.43 -33.96 -18.48
C GLN A 760 -17.77 -34.29 -19.93
N THR A 761 -17.97 -35.55 -20.21
CA THR A 761 -18.58 -36.02 -21.45
C THR A 761 -20.06 -35.65 -21.42
N VAL A 762 -20.47 -34.62 -22.13
CA VAL A 762 -21.88 -34.29 -22.35
C VAL A 762 -22.39 -35.19 -23.49
N GLY A 763 -22.53 -36.47 -23.20
CA GLY A 763 -23.15 -37.44 -24.08
C GLY A 763 -24.66 -37.50 -23.84
N VAL A 764 -25.38 -36.43 -24.26
CA VAL A 764 -26.86 -36.53 -24.29
C VAL A 764 -27.24 -36.95 -25.70
N ALA A 765 -28.01 -38.04 -25.81
CA ALA A 765 -28.64 -38.39 -27.07
C ALA A 765 -29.43 -37.17 -27.56
N ASN A 766 -29.39 -36.89 -28.87
CA ASN A 766 -30.07 -35.78 -29.51
C ASN A 766 -29.44 -34.38 -29.23
N THR A 767 -28.13 -34.27 -29.24
CA THR A 767 -27.43 -32.98 -29.12
C THR A 767 -26.75 -32.61 -30.44
N PHE A 768 -26.92 -31.38 -30.92
CA PHE A 768 -26.14 -30.81 -32.02
C PHE A 768 -25.66 -29.40 -31.68
N LEU A 769 -24.58 -28.98 -32.31
CA LEU A 769 -24.07 -27.60 -32.18
C LEU A 769 -24.81 -26.72 -33.18
N ASN A 770 -25.57 -25.72 -32.70
CA ASN A 770 -26.02 -24.59 -33.49
C ASN A 770 -25.00 -23.46 -33.38
N ASN A 771 -24.32 -23.15 -34.48
CA ASN A 771 -23.32 -22.10 -34.50
C ASN A 771 -23.93 -20.70 -34.31
N ALA A 772 -23.10 -19.75 -33.93
CA ALA A 772 -23.51 -18.35 -33.74
C ALA A 772 -24.26 -17.79 -34.96
N ASN A 773 -25.34 -17.10 -34.71
CA ASN A 773 -26.23 -16.51 -35.74
C ASN A 773 -26.92 -17.52 -36.68
N LYS A 774 -26.81 -18.81 -36.42
CA LYS A 774 -27.48 -19.87 -37.21
C LYS A 774 -28.84 -20.19 -36.58
N VAL A 775 -29.65 -20.83 -37.45
CA VAL A 775 -31.07 -21.06 -37.18
C VAL A 775 -31.38 -22.55 -37.39
N TYR A 776 -32.30 -23.07 -36.63
CA TYR A 776 -32.85 -24.41 -36.77
C TYR A 776 -34.40 -24.36 -36.64
N LEU A 777 -35.08 -25.38 -37.12
CA LEU A 777 -36.50 -25.57 -37.01
C LEU A 777 -36.80 -26.67 -35.97
N PRO A 778 -37.31 -26.39 -34.79
CA PRO A 778 -37.73 -27.43 -33.85
C PRO A 778 -38.88 -28.28 -34.41
N ALA A 779 -38.76 -29.58 -34.35
CA ALA A 779 -39.82 -30.47 -34.76
C ALA A 779 -41.12 -30.22 -34.00
N SER A 780 -41.03 -29.84 -32.76
CA SER A 780 -42.21 -29.49 -31.92
C SER A 780 -42.96 -28.24 -32.35
N ALA A 781 -42.36 -27.38 -33.18
CA ALA A 781 -43.03 -26.21 -33.75
C ALA A 781 -43.88 -26.50 -34.97
N LEU A 782 -43.85 -27.75 -35.46
CA LEU A 782 -44.55 -28.19 -36.64
C LEU A 782 -45.66 -29.16 -36.28
N ALA A 783 -46.75 -29.15 -37.06
CA ALA A 783 -47.77 -30.15 -37.02
C ALA A 783 -47.30 -31.38 -37.83
N ASN A 784 -47.29 -32.57 -37.25
CA ASN A 784 -47.00 -33.84 -37.93
C ASN A 784 -45.52 -34.00 -38.37
N ALA A 785 -44.56 -33.59 -37.57
CA ALA A 785 -43.16 -33.77 -37.87
C ALA A 785 -42.65 -35.22 -37.74
N ASP A 786 -43.45 -36.15 -37.22
CA ASP A 786 -43.10 -37.55 -37.04
C ASP A 786 -42.88 -38.28 -38.39
N GLY A 787 -41.69 -38.82 -38.56
CA GLY A 787 -41.30 -39.58 -39.77
C GLY A 787 -40.79 -38.76 -40.94
N ILE A 788 -40.81 -37.43 -40.84
CA ILE A 788 -40.29 -36.53 -41.88
C ILE A 788 -38.77 -36.50 -41.79
N ALA A 789 -38.04 -36.80 -42.89
CA ALA A 789 -36.60 -36.76 -42.96
C ALA A 789 -36.05 -35.36 -43.28
N SER A 790 -36.74 -34.66 -44.17
CA SER A 790 -36.43 -33.31 -44.64
C SER A 790 -37.64 -32.52 -45.03
N TYR A 791 -37.53 -31.19 -45.04
CA TYR A 791 -38.55 -30.28 -45.57
C TYR A 791 -37.94 -29.49 -46.72
N SER A 792 -38.69 -29.43 -47.83
CA SER A 792 -38.40 -28.57 -48.98
C SER A 792 -39.10 -27.20 -48.76
N PHE A 793 -38.69 -26.18 -49.54
CA PHE A 793 -39.15 -24.81 -49.37
C PHE A 793 -40.31 -24.47 -50.31
N ASN A 794 -41.42 -24.00 -49.73
CA ASN A 794 -42.53 -23.41 -50.49
C ASN A 794 -42.45 -21.86 -50.35
N PHE A 795 -41.99 -21.19 -51.37
CA PHE A 795 -41.81 -19.73 -51.44
C PHE A 795 -43.08 -19.01 -51.93
N ASP A 796 -44.02 -19.73 -52.53
CA ASP A 796 -45.23 -19.19 -53.12
C ASP A 796 -46.45 -19.32 -52.18
N TRP A 797 -46.23 -19.63 -50.91
CA TRP A 797 -47.27 -19.70 -49.94
C TRP A 797 -47.72 -18.31 -49.55
N GLU A 798 -48.75 -17.80 -50.25
CA GLU A 798 -49.53 -16.64 -49.77
C GLU A 798 -50.52 -17.18 -48.77
N GLY A 799 -50.30 -16.86 -47.48
CA GLY A 799 -51.30 -17.11 -46.41
C GLY A 799 -52.63 -16.53 -46.90
N THR A 800 -53.58 -17.42 -47.12
CA THR A 800 -54.92 -17.10 -47.61
C THR A 800 -55.48 -15.81 -47.10
N THR A 801 -55.37 -14.70 -47.82
CA THR A 801 -56.43 -13.65 -47.77
C THR A 801 -57.63 -14.31 -48.37
N GLY A 802 -58.55 -14.77 -47.54
CA GLY A 802 -59.76 -15.55 -47.97
C GLY A 802 -60.52 -14.90 -49.13
N ILE A 803 -60.51 -15.61 -50.20
CA ILE A 803 -61.71 -15.61 -50.96
C ILE A 803 -62.46 -16.91 -50.63
N GLU A 804 -63.37 -16.85 -49.66
CA GLU A 804 -64.26 -17.96 -49.39
C GLU A 804 -65.01 -18.31 -50.68
N GLY A 805 -64.88 -19.58 -51.03
CA GLY A 805 -65.84 -20.42 -51.66
C GLY A 805 -66.68 -19.90 -52.88
N VAL A 806 -66.25 -20.29 -54.05
CA VAL A 806 -67.24 -20.75 -54.98
C VAL A 806 -66.98 -22.25 -55.12
N GLU A 807 -67.88 -23.01 -54.45
CA GLU A 807 -68.04 -24.42 -54.73
C GLU A 807 -68.48 -24.59 -56.17
N ALA A 808 -67.65 -25.14 -57.04
CA ALA A 808 -68.11 -25.60 -58.33
C ALA A 808 -68.16 -27.10 -58.23
N GLU A 809 -69.43 -27.58 -58.12
CA GLU A 809 -69.78 -28.97 -58.38
C GLU A 809 -69.32 -29.38 -59.82
N GLY A 810 -68.54 -30.42 -59.89
CA GLY A 810 -68.50 -31.41 -60.95
C GLY A 810 -68.24 -30.93 -62.37
N ALA A 811 -67.01 -31.08 -62.85
CA ALA A 811 -66.72 -31.59 -64.20
C ALA A 811 -65.29 -31.99 -64.33
N GLN A 812 -65.01 -33.29 -64.59
CA GLN A 812 -63.79 -33.80 -65.19
C GLN A 812 -63.58 -33.17 -66.55
N ASN A 813 -62.79 -32.10 -66.63
CA ASN A 813 -62.06 -31.73 -67.81
C ASN A 813 -60.92 -30.80 -67.31
N SER A 814 -59.70 -31.26 -67.47
CA SER A 814 -58.51 -30.47 -67.17
C SER A 814 -58.42 -29.22 -68.08
N GLU A 815 -59.01 -28.13 -67.65
CA GLU A 815 -58.94 -26.88 -68.39
C GLU A 815 -57.62 -26.14 -68.05
N ILE A 816 -56.86 -25.89 -69.07
CA ILE A 816 -55.59 -25.20 -69.02
C ILE A 816 -55.82 -23.75 -69.52
N TYR A 817 -55.46 -22.71 -68.74
CA TYR A 817 -55.49 -21.37 -69.25
C TYR A 817 -54.10 -20.72 -69.17
N ASP A 818 -53.80 -19.86 -70.17
CA ASP A 818 -52.60 -18.99 -70.09
C ASP A 818 -52.86 -17.82 -69.09
N ILE A 819 -51.78 -17.06 -68.70
CA ILE A 819 -51.85 -15.90 -67.77
C ILE A 819 -52.85 -14.82 -68.27
N THR A 820 -53.22 -14.82 -69.53
CA THR A 820 -54.21 -13.87 -70.10
C THR A 820 -55.63 -14.35 -69.91
N GLY A 821 -55.88 -15.51 -69.30
CA GLY A 821 -57.21 -16.15 -69.16
C GLY A 821 -57.70 -16.88 -70.41
N ARG A 822 -56.87 -17.11 -71.43
CA ARG A 822 -57.21 -17.81 -72.62
C ARG A 822 -57.00 -19.33 -72.47
N LYS A 823 -58.07 -20.07 -72.73
CA LYS A 823 -58.00 -21.54 -72.68
C LYS A 823 -57.05 -22.12 -73.78
N VAL A 824 -56.09 -22.91 -73.35
CA VAL A 824 -55.11 -23.61 -74.25
C VAL A 824 -55.29 -25.11 -74.19
N LYS A 825 -54.99 -25.80 -75.23
CA LYS A 825 -55.25 -27.26 -75.35
C LYS A 825 -54.08 -28.09 -74.74
N ALA A 826 -52.91 -27.50 -74.52
CA ALA A 826 -51.76 -28.10 -73.94
C ALA A 826 -50.72 -26.98 -73.58
N ILE A 827 -49.88 -27.21 -72.62
CA ILE A 827 -48.78 -26.31 -72.25
C ILE A 827 -47.62 -26.66 -73.22
N THR A 828 -47.45 -25.84 -74.26
CA THR A 828 -46.46 -26.04 -75.31
C THR A 828 -45.32 -25.09 -75.38
N ALA A 829 -45.36 -24.05 -74.54
CA ALA A 829 -44.31 -23.03 -74.49
C ALA A 829 -44.00 -22.71 -73.01
N PRO A 830 -42.78 -22.23 -72.70
CA PRO A 830 -42.47 -21.73 -71.36
C PRO A 830 -43.39 -20.55 -70.99
N GLY A 831 -43.98 -20.56 -69.76
CA GLY A 831 -44.92 -19.56 -69.34
C GLY A 831 -45.74 -20.00 -68.16
N ILE A 832 -46.52 -19.06 -67.61
CA ILE A 832 -47.43 -19.29 -66.44
C ILE A 832 -48.80 -19.73 -67.01
N TYR A 833 -49.32 -20.83 -66.52
CA TYR A 833 -50.57 -21.42 -66.89
C TYR A 833 -51.46 -21.68 -65.63
N ILE A 834 -52.74 -21.63 -65.79
CA ILE A 834 -53.74 -22.07 -64.77
C ILE A 834 -54.26 -23.42 -65.21
N VAL A 835 -53.96 -24.48 -64.46
CA VAL A 835 -54.41 -25.82 -64.67
C VAL A 835 -55.34 -26.26 -63.58
N ASN A 836 -56.60 -26.49 -63.83
CA ASN A 836 -57.54 -26.81 -62.76
C ASN A 836 -57.54 -25.82 -61.56
N GLY A 837 -57.43 -24.52 -61.87
CA GLY A 837 -57.45 -23.44 -60.89
C GLY A 837 -56.14 -23.24 -60.17
N LYS A 838 -55.06 -24.03 -60.49
CA LYS A 838 -53.72 -23.90 -59.88
C LYS A 838 -52.74 -23.33 -60.91
N LYS A 839 -51.89 -22.42 -60.46
CA LYS A 839 -50.82 -21.84 -61.27
C LYS A 839 -49.71 -22.89 -61.48
N VAL A 840 -49.42 -23.13 -62.80
CA VAL A 840 -48.31 -24.00 -63.27
C VAL A 840 -47.30 -23.16 -64.05
N VAL A 841 -46.06 -23.25 -63.77
CA VAL A 841 -45.03 -22.56 -64.51
C VAL A 841 -44.29 -23.66 -65.34
N LYS A 842 -44.12 -23.47 -66.59
CA LYS A 842 -43.34 -24.34 -67.45
C LYS A 842 -42.10 -23.64 -67.96
#